data_741927db1efa09a491d3742c1b14dac3
#
_entry.id   741927db1efa09a491d3742c1b14dac3
#
_cell.length_a   1.000
_cell.length_b   1.000
_cell.length_c   1.000
_cell.angle_alpha   90.00
_cell.angle_beta   90.00
_cell.angle_gamma   90.00
#
_symmetry.space_group_name_H-M   'P 1'
#
loop_
_entity.id
_entity.type
_entity.pdbx_description
1 polymer ?
#
loop_
_entity_poly.entity_id
_entity_poly.type
_entity_poly.pdbx_seq_one_letter_code
_entity_poly.pdbx_strand_id
1 'polypeptide(L)'
;MKKSALFWALPVAFVAVQAQAQISFNRGAWKVSYDEKGAALTLTCPARNVSLTGRLGFVSGKDTWQVVEPRDAARDRLSLVKGGSRDLTGGTVFGYVSFRTQGDRLELTVLHRAGANFFPGRLHLDGVVKVREDSFPCRTIPASDEQVLNFADGAGDSPVNDSIFAREEDLAVRFFSLATRVTSKKGGAYDVHLEADVDDPARATMAIEADASYYASRWAPGYHPIDRTRCPRALTGWMSWNTYFDKAGSLENLAEARLGAKYLKPFGLDIWSIESWQDNSEWLPVSTFHHHENRCFAKQFPEGMKKLADEIRALGFKPGIWMSLFGEGDDAFYQAHKDLYLHDKDGKPINNWAGKYMLDTTNPAALDLIRKLAHQAQAEWGYEFFKFDGMANTPRKFERPEIRACAKNPSDTKWFENSVRALREGIGPKSLFLGCMGDFTGTEVQYVDASRLGSDVVGCYAAPDAHTYPGAEPSRFCQMPVKWANVLHMAECTFTQIFVNNIMFFTDPDTLLVNYSLETNEAQVMATVVGLPGQLMFAGDKLGELRPDRMKILQQVLPVADIHPQNLYPYAASSMLPIWNLTVTRPFGQWKVVAVFNWKNGPQTFNLDLASLGLDAAKDYTAYEFWQQRWLGVKKGSFDLEVPMRSVRLIAFWEAMDRPQFVGDDRHITQGAVELDGLTWNAAANVYRMSVKAIGGFPFTYSVRVPAGFAFVKAAAKGAKADARVEGELVKVTISSEKSQTVDVDLTFAKKGN
;
A
#
# COMPACT_ATOMS: atom_id res chain seq x y z
N MET A 1 -100.47 15.87 21.34
CA MET A 1 -99.51 16.90 21.09
C MET A 1 -98.24 16.48 21.79
N LYS A 2 -97.34 15.86 21.06
CA LYS A 2 -95.96 15.46 21.55
C LYS A 2 -94.96 16.11 20.70
N LYS A 3 -94.09 16.94 21.29
CA LYS A 3 -92.91 17.55 20.66
C LYS A 3 -91.74 16.62 20.90
N SER A 4 -91.16 16.05 19.84
CA SER A 4 -89.93 15.32 19.83
C SER A 4 -88.79 16.32 19.61
N ALA A 5 -87.76 16.32 20.50
CA ALA A 5 -86.54 17.05 20.35
C ALA A 5 -85.47 16.16 19.67
N LEU A 6 -85.00 16.60 18.54
CA LEU A 6 -83.86 15.96 17.79
C LEU A 6 -82.54 16.49 18.36
N PHE A 7 -81.74 15.62 18.98
CA PHE A 7 -80.33 15.92 19.31
C PHE A 7 -79.45 15.55 18.11
N TRP A 8 -78.79 16.56 17.53
CA TRP A 8 -77.73 16.40 16.57
C TRP A 8 -76.41 16.18 17.32
N ALA A 9 -75.86 14.96 17.27
CA ALA A 9 -74.51 14.66 17.69
C ALA A 9 -73.55 14.87 16.49
N LEU A 10 -72.75 15.91 16.53
CA LEU A 10 -71.61 16.09 15.62
C LEU A 10 -70.48 15.12 16.01
N PRO A 11 -69.97 14.36 15.08
CA PRO A 11 -68.74 13.56 15.34
C PRO A 11 -67.54 14.54 15.34
N VAL A 12 -66.93 14.70 16.50
CA VAL A 12 -65.59 15.29 16.59
C VAL A 12 -64.59 14.30 16.01
N ALA A 13 -64.22 14.50 14.77
CA ALA A 13 -63.10 13.78 14.18
C ALA A 13 -61.81 14.26 14.86
N PHE A 14 -61.29 13.46 15.76
CA PHE A 14 -59.88 13.60 16.18
C PHE A 14 -59.00 13.23 14.97
N VAL A 15 -58.61 14.23 14.22
CA VAL A 15 -57.45 14.09 13.31
C VAL A 15 -56.21 14.03 14.21
N ALA A 16 -55.79 12.82 14.51
CA ALA A 16 -54.48 12.60 15.05
C ALA A 16 -53.46 12.96 13.95
N VAL A 17 -53.00 14.18 13.96
CA VAL A 17 -51.80 14.60 13.24
C VAL A 17 -50.66 13.83 13.90
N GLN A 18 -50.32 12.67 13.36
CA GLN A 18 -49.01 12.05 13.63
C GLN A 18 -47.95 12.95 13.00
N ALA A 19 -47.51 13.94 13.76
CA ALA A 19 -46.29 14.66 13.41
C ALA A 19 -45.17 13.61 13.41
N GLN A 20 -44.61 13.39 12.25
CA GLN A 20 -43.34 12.70 12.12
C GLN A 20 -42.28 13.56 12.79
N ALA A 21 -41.85 13.13 13.97
CA ALA A 21 -40.82 13.86 14.70
C ALA A 21 -39.42 13.48 14.16
N GLN A 22 -39.12 13.93 12.97
CA GLN A 22 -37.78 13.97 12.43
C GLN A 22 -37.24 15.37 12.62
N ILE A 23 -36.18 15.51 13.41
CA ILE A 23 -35.46 16.77 13.55
C ILE A 23 -34.34 16.80 12.55
N SER A 24 -34.20 17.93 11.88
CA SER A 24 -33.11 18.16 10.95
C SER A 24 -32.70 19.62 10.96
N PHE A 25 -31.39 19.85 11.01
CA PHE A 25 -30.81 21.20 10.91
C PHE A 25 -29.44 21.13 10.22
N ASN A 26 -28.99 22.28 9.70
CA ASN A 26 -27.67 22.37 9.06
C ASN A 26 -26.64 23.01 9.99
N ARG A 27 -25.40 22.55 9.87
CA ARG A 27 -24.21 23.11 10.51
C ARG A 27 -23.08 23.14 9.47
N GLY A 28 -22.80 24.33 8.94
CA GLY A 28 -21.83 24.48 7.85
C GLY A 28 -22.12 23.52 6.69
N ALA A 29 -21.16 22.71 6.32
CA ALA A 29 -21.28 21.70 5.27
C ALA A 29 -22.09 20.45 5.69
N TRP A 30 -22.42 20.34 6.99
CA TRP A 30 -23.08 19.17 7.55
C TRP A 30 -24.58 19.38 7.77
N LYS A 31 -25.34 18.33 7.53
CA LYS A 31 -26.74 18.20 7.91
C LYS A 31 -26.85 17.17 9.05
N VAL A 32 -27.44 17.57 10.15
CA VAL A 32 -27.75 16.72 11.30
C VAL A 32 -29.23 16.35 11.23
N SER A 33 -29.55 15.07 11.30
CA SER A 33 -30.93 14.58 11.34
C SER A 33 -31.07 13.53 12.44
N TYR A 34 -32.18 13.58 13.19
CA TYR A 34 -32.47 12.60 14.22
C TYR A 34 -33.88 12.06 14.04
N ASP A 35 -33.98 10.71 14.03
CA ASP A 35 -35.25 9.98 14.00
C ASP A 35 -35.57 9.48 15.40
N GLU A 36 -36.64 10.04 16.00
CA GLU A 36 -37.06 9.66 17.38
C GLU A 36 -37.54 8.22 17.47
N LYS A 37 -38.18 7.69 16.43
CA LYS A 37 -38.72 6.32 16.44
C LYS A 37 -37.63 5.27 16.43
N GLY A 38 -36.60 5.49 15.62
CA GLY A 38 -35.45 4.61 15.47
C GLY A 38 -34.31 4.91 16.45
N ALA A 39 -34.39 6.03 17.18
CA ALA A 39 -33.29 6.58 17.97
C ALA A 39 -32.00 6.71 17.15
N ALA A 40 -32.14 7.10 15.88
CA ALA A 40 -31.03 7.15 14.93
C ALA A 40 -30.59 8.58 14.66
N LEU A 41 -29.31 8.84 14.88
CA LEU A 41 -28.63 10.07 14.46
C LEU A 41 -28.05 9.86 13.07
N THR A 42 -28.33 10.77 12.15
CA THR A 42 -27.71 10.81 10.81
C THR A 42 -26.99 12.12 10.63
N LEU A 43 -25.69 12.04 10.34
CA LEU A 43 -24.81 13.13 10.01
C LEU A 43 -24.43 12.99 8.54
N THR A 44 -24.69 14.01 7.75
CA THR A 44 -24.43 13.95 6.30
C THR A 44 -23.64 15.19 5.87
N CYS A 45 -22.58 14.99 5.09
CA CYS A 45 -21.87 16.02 4.36
C CYS A 45 -22.19 15.85 2.85
N PRO A 46 -23.26 16.48 2.33
CA PRO A 46 -23.72 16.19 0.97
C PRO A 46 -22.70 16.55 -0.10
N ALA A 47 -21.95 17.65 0.09
CA ALA A 47 -20.93 18.10 -0.83
C ALA A 47 -19.76 17.10 -1.01
N ARG A 48 -19.59 16.16 -0.05
CA ARG A 48 -18.53 15.13 -0.04
C ARG A 48 -19.09 13.72 -0.18
N ASN A 49 -20.40 13.58 -0.31
CA ASN A 49 -21.06 12.27 -0.35
C ASN A 49 -20.72 11.36 0.85
N VAL A 50 -20.57 11.98 2.03
CA VAL A 50 -20.28 11.28 3.28
C VAL A 50 -21.53 11.25 4.16
N SER A 51 -21.88 10.10 4.68
CA SER A 51 -22.96 9.99 5.65
C SER A 51 -22.59 9.02 6.78
N LEU A 52 -22.90 9.40 8.03
CA LEU A 52 -22.83 8.53 9.20
C LEU A 52 -24.26 8.37 9.76
N THR A 53 -24.71 7.15 9.91
CA THR A 53 -25.97 6.85 10.60
C THR A 53 -25.67 5.94 11.78
N GLY A 54 -26.06 6.34 12.98
CA GLY A 54 -25.73 5.62 14.19
C GLY A 54 -26.61 5.97 15.37
N ARG A 55 -26.22 5.47 16.53
CA ARG A 55 -26.90 5.73 17.81
C ARG A 55 -25.94 6.36 18.80
N LEU A 56 -26.41 7.37 19.49
CA LEU A 56 -25.70 7.90 20.65
C LEU A 56 -26.11 7.10 21.88
N GLY A 57 -25.14 6.72 22.68
CA GLY A 57 -25.36 6.07 23.96
C GLY A 57 -24.51 6.72 25.03
N PHE A 58 -24.88 6.52 26.29
CA PHE A 58 -24.13 7.00 27.45
C PHE A 58 -23.92 5.87 28.44
N VAL A 59 -22.71 5.70 28.94
CA VAL A 59 -22.37 4.68 29.93
C VAL A 59 -21.86 5.38 31.19
N SER A 60 -22.51 5.13 32.32
CA SER A 60 -22.07 5.59 33.66
C SER A 60 -21.97 4.38 34.56
N GLY A 61 -20.76 3.98 34.90
CA GLY A 61 -20.52 2.77 35.67
C GLY A 61 -21.10 1.52 34.98
N LYS A 62 -22.11 0.87 35.56
CA LYS A 62 -22.81 -0.27 34.98
C LYS A 62 -24.09 0.11 34.22
N ASP A 63 -24.52 1.38 34.31
CA ASP A 63 -25.77 1.86 33.73
C ASP A 63 -25.55 2.33 32.30
N THR A 64 -26.39 1.86 31.38
CA THR A 64 -26.45 2.34 29.99
C THR A 64 -27.63 3.30 29.83
N TRP A 65 -27.38 4.41 29.14
CA TRP A 65 -28.38 5.44 28.89
C TRP A 65 -28.52 5.60 27.37
N GLN A 66 -29.73 5.87 26.91
CA GLN A 66 -29.94 6.24 25.50
C GLN A 66 -30.13 7.74 25.38
N VAL A 67 -29.59 8.30 24.31
CA VAL A 67 -29.89 9.67 23.93
C VAL A 67 -31.28 9.69 23.36
N VAL A 68 -32.15 10.43 23.97
CA VAL A 68 -33.55 10.53 23.53
C VAL A 68 -34.03 11.95 23.66
N GLU A 69 -34.73 12.39 22.68
CA GLU A 69 -35.54 13.58 22.49
C GLU A 69 -34.85 14.87 22.07
N PRO A 70 -35.29 15.37 20.95
CA PRO A 70 -35.07 16.71 20.48
C PRO A 70 -36.24 17.63 20.92
N ARG A 71 -36.20 18.13 22.13
CA ARG A 71 -37.22 19.12 22.57
C ARG A 71 -36.91 20.54 22.16
N ASP A 72 -35.77 20.79 21.53
CA ASP A 72 -35.35 22.14 21.22
C ASP A 72 -34.63 22.24 19.88
N ALA A 73 -35.39 22.04 18.79
CA ALA A 73 -34.91 22.23 17.41
C ALA A 73 -34.35 23.63 17.16
N ALA A 74 -34.86 24.63 17.94
CA ALA A 74 -34.41 26.01 17.82
C ALA A 74 -32.97 26.22 18.37
N ARG A 75 -32.43 25.30 19.16
CA ARG A 75 -31.12 25.41 19.78
C ARG A 75 -30.09 24.46 19.25
N ASP A 76 -30.41 23.64 18.23
CA ASP A 76 -29.48 22.75 17.57
C ASP A 76 -28.76 21.77 18.54
N ARG A 77 -29.53 21.14 19.41
CA ARG A 77 -29.05 20.25 20.47
C ARG A 77 -29.92 18.99 20.53
N LEU A 78 -29.31 17.90 20.98
CA LEU A 78 -30.02 16.71 21.42
C LEU A 78 -29.96 16.59 22.93
N SER A 79 -31.11 16.33 23.58
CA SER A 79 -31.16 16.13 25.03
C SER A 79 -30.68 14.74 25.43
N LEU A 80 -29.93 14.63 26.52
CA LEU A 80 -29.52 13.38 27.13
C LEU A 80 -30.51 13.01 28.25
N VAL A 81 -31.17 11.86 28.12
CA VAL A 81 -32.20 11.37 29.04
C VAL A 81 -31.90 9.92 29.42
N LYS A 82 -32.22 9.52 30.67
CA LYS A 82 -32.01 8.15 31.17
C LYS A 82 -32.83 7.14 30.35
N GLY A 83 -32.18 6.14 29.77
CA GLY A 83 -32.85 5.04 29.05
C GLY A 83 -33.49 4.01 29.98
N GLY A 84 -34.63 3.42 29.56
CA GLY A 84 -35.25 2.28 30.22
C GLY A 84 -36.66 2.44 30.79
N SER A 85 -37.21 3.66 30.84
CA SER A 85 -38.64 3.83 31.12
C SER A 85 -39.37 4.28 29.84
N ARG A 86 -40.44 3.56 29.48
CA ARG A 86 -41.32 3.92 28.36
C ARG A 86 -42.17 5.18 28.62
N ASP A 87 -42.08 5.71 29.82
CA ASP A 87 -42.86 6.87 30.25
C ASP A 87 -41.94 8.08 30.48
N LEU A 88 -41.54 8.68 29.36
CA LEU A 88 -40.65 9.85 29.34
C LEU A 88 -41.35 11.18 29.64
N THR A 89 -42.67 11.16 29.98
CA THR A 89 -43.42 12.37 30.28
C THR A 89 -42.92 13.10 31.57
N GLY A 90 -41.99 12.53 32.30
CA GLY A 90 -41.34 13.11 33.49
C GLY A 90 -39.81 13.00 33.54
N GLY A 91 -39.16 12.52 32.46
CA GLY A 91 -37.70 12.30 32.43
C GLY A 91 -36.89 13.57 32.64
N THR A 92 -35.92 13.53 33.58
CA THR A 92 -35.03 14.66 33.86
C THR A 92 -33.92 14.71 32.81
N VAL A 93 -33.89 15.78 32.02
CA VAL A 93 -32.79 16.08 31.11
C VAL A 93 -31.55 16.44 31.96
N PHE A 94 -30.46 15.65 31.85
CA PHE A 94 -29.23 15.89 32.58
C PHE A 94 -28.13 16.57 31.74
N GLY A 95 -28.28 16.60 30.43
CA GLY A 95 -27.32 17.24 29.55
C GLY A 95 -27.82 17.35 28.12
N TYR A 96 -26.97 17.88 27.26
CA TYR A 96 -27.23 18.08 25.84
C TYR A 96 -25.99 17.71 25.02
N VAL A 97 -26.20 17.20 23.80
CA VAL A 97 -25.16 17.14 22.78
C VAL A 97 -25.35 18.33 21.86
N SER A 98 -24.37 19.23 21.83
CA SER A 98 -24.37 20.38 20.91
C SER A 98 -23.52 20.06 19.67
N PHE A 99 -23.92 20.66 18.55
CA PHE A 99 -23.24 20.50 17.27
C PHE A 99 -22.64 21.83 16.83
N ARG A 100 -21.33 21.82 16.58
CA ARG A 100 -20.59 22.99 16.05
C ARG A 100 -19.82 22.59 14.82
N THR A 101 -19.47 23.53 13.96
CA THR A 101 -18.62 23.31 12.81
C THR A 101 -17.47 24.29 12.76
N GLN A 102 -16.34 23.79 12.30
CA GLN A 102 -15.17 24.59 11.93
C GLN A 102 -14.69 24.08 10.57
N GLY A 103 -14.96 24.83 9.50
CA GLY A 103 -14.74 24.33 8.14
C GLY A 103 -15.57 23.08 7.84
N ASP A 104 -14.91 22.03 7.36
CA ASP A 104 -15.53 20.74 7.03
C ASP A 104 -15.59 19.78 8.26
N ARG A 105 -15.21 20.25 9.46
CA ARG A 105 -15.24 19.50 10.72
C ARG A 105 -16.53 19.78 11.49
N LEU A 106 -17.24 18.72 11.85
CA LEU A 106 -18.40 18.73 12.73
C LEU A 106 -18.00 18.21 14.11
N GLU A 107 -18.24 18.99 15.14
CA GLU A 107 -17.98 18.66 16.54
C GLU A 107 -19.29 18.37 17.27
N LEU A 108 -19.29 17.30 18.05
CA LEU A 108 -20.34 16.88 18.98
C LEU A 108 -19.80 17.01 20.39
N THR A 109 -20.25 17.99 21.13
CA THR A 109 -19.79 18.25 22.50
C THR A 109 -20.90 18.04 23.50
N VAL A 110 -20.61 17.31 24.57
CA VAL A 110 -21.56 17.13 25.68
C VAL A 110 -21.53 18.36 26.58
N LEU A 111 -22.71 18.90 26.84
CA LEU A 111 -22.93 20.04 27.72
C LEU A 111 -23.81 19.62 28.88
N HIS A 112 -23.37 19.85 30.13
CA HIS A 112 -24.16 19.59 31.31
C HIS A 112 -25.27 20.62 31.51
N ARG A 113 -26.41 20.18 31.99
CA ARG A 113 -27.45 21.08 32.46
C ARG A 113 -27.05 21.66 33.80
N ALA A 114 -27.08 22.98 33.95
CA ALA A 114 -26.85 23.64 35.24
C ALA A 114 -27.80 23.09 36.32
N GLY A 115 -27.26 22.66 37.46
CA GLY A 115 -28.02 22.11 38.57
C GLY A 115 -28.44 20.64 38.44
N ALA A 116 -28.05 19.93 37.37
CA ALA A 116 -28.20 18.47 37.31
C ALA A 116 -27.11 17.78 38.13
N ASN A 117 -27.50 16.72 38.88
CA ASN A 117 -26.50 15.86 39.47
C ASN A 117 -25.66 15.21 38.41
N PHE A 118 -24.36 15.36 38.56
CA PHE A 118 -23.39 14.87 37.60
C PHE A 118 -23.16 13.38 37.81
N PHE A 119 -23.24 12.61 36.70
CA PHE A 119 -22.85 11.22 36.71
C PHE A 119 -21.61 11.08 35.82
N PRO A 120 -20.46 10.65 36.38
CA PRO A 120 -19.29 10.36 35.58
C PRO A 120 -19.61 9.30 34.52
N GLY A 121 -19.10 9.50 33.30
CA GLY A 121 -19.37 8.52 32.25
C GLY A 121 -18.87 8.91 30.87
N ARG A 122 -19.09 8.01 29.94
CA ARG A 122 -18.70 8.16 28.54
C ARG A 122 -19.89 8.25 27.63
N LEU A 123 -19.87 9.23 26.75
CA LEU A 123 -20.74 9.28 25.58
C LEU A 123 -20.09 8.49 24.45
N HIS A 124 -20.84 7.65 23.77
CA HIS A 124 -20.36 6.94 22.59
C HIS A 124 -21.33 7.10 21.41
N LEU A 125 -20.78 7.08 20.22
CA LEU A 125 -21.51 7.05 18.95
C LEU A 125 -21.11 5.79 18.20
N ASP A 126 -22.07 4.86 18.08
CA ASP A 126 -21.93 3.64 17.28
C ASP A 126 -22.72 3.78 16.00
N GLY A 127 -22.08 3.67 14.88
CA GLY A 127 -22.73 3.89 13.59
C GLY A 127 -22.05 3.28 12.41
N VAL A 128 -22.67 3.47 11.24
CA VAL A 128 -22.12 3.10 9.95
C VAL A 128 -21.86 4.35 9.15
N VAL A 129 -20.61 4.53 8.75
CA VAL A 129 -20.21 5.56 7.78
C VAL A 129 -20.24 4.95 6.40
N LYS A 130 -20.79 5.70 5.44
CA LYS A 130 -20.72 5.40 4.01
C LYS A 130 -19.90 6.46 3.32
N VAL A 131 -18.97 5.98 2.52
CA VAL A 131 -18.10 6.73 1.62
C VAL A 131 -18.15 6.05 0.25
N ARG A 132 -17.18 6.23 -0.61
CA ARG A 132 -17.08 5.56 -1.91
C ARG A 132 -16.55 4.12 -1.75
N GLU A 133 -16.80 3.27 -2.76
CA GLU A 133 -16.35 1.87 -2.76
C GLU A 133 -14.82 1.72 -2.85
N ASP A 134 -14.12 2.70 -3.44
CA ASP A 134 -12.66 2.75 -3.56
C ASP A 134 -11.96 3.21 -2.28
N SER A 135 -12.71 3.47 -1.21
CA SER A 135 -12.16 3.89 0.07
C SER A 135 -11.63 2.72 0.90
N PHE A 136 -10.72 3.03 1.81
CA PHE A 136 -10.13 2.07 2.73
C PHE A 136 -9.87 2.70 4.11
N PRO A 137 -9.85 1.89 5.20
CA PRO A 137 -9.58 2.40 6.53
C PRO A 137 -8.09 2.72 6.67
N CYS A 138 -7.78 3.81 7.38
CA CYS A 138 -6.44 4.31 7.51
C CYS A 138 -6.25 5.14 8.78
N ARG A 139 -5.06 5.66 8.93
CA ARG A 139 -4.66 6.58 10.00
C ARG A 139 -4.13 7.87 9.37
N THR A 140 -4.72 9.02 9.73
CA THR A 140 -4.35 10.33 9.18
C THR A 140 -3.74 11.28 10.20
N ILE A 141 -3.79 10.95 11.49
CA ILE A 141 -3.11 11.69 12.55
C ILE A 141 -1.72 11.11 12.78
N PRO A 142 -0.73 11.93 13.17
CA PRO A 142 0.60 11.43 13.54
C PRO A 142 0.49 10.36 14.63
N ALA A 143 1.19 9.23 14.44
CA ALA A 143 1.27 8.20 15.46
C ALA A 143 1.99 8.75 16.69
N SER A 144 1.43 8.59 17.86
CA SER A 144 2.13 8.82 19.12
C SER A 144 3.23 7.78 19.34
N ASP A 145 3.08 6.61 18.72
CA ASP A 145 4.05 5.52 18.71
C ASP A 145 4.65 5.38 17.29
N GLU A 146 5.83 5.98 17.10
CA GLU A 146 6.59 5.90 15.86
C GLU A 146 7.22 4.52 15.62
N GLN A 147 7.07 3.57 16.54
CA GLN A 147 7.67 2.24 16.44
C GLN A 147 6.83 1.27 15.60
N VAL A 148 5.58 1.60 15.32
CA VAL A 148 4.67 0.71 14.58
C VAL A 148 4.16 1.38 13.33
N LEU A 149 4.47 0.78 12.18
CA LEU A 149 3.90 1.13 10.88
C LEU A 149 2.87 0.08 10.50
N ASN A 150 1.61 0.51 10.32
CA ASN A 150 0.54 -0.39 9.95
C ASN A 150 0.26 -0.34 8.45
N PHE A 151 0.09 -1.53 7.87
CA PHE A 151 -0.37 -1.73 6.51
C PHE A 151 -1.70 -2.48 6.54
N ALA A 152 -2.56 -2.19 5.59
CA ALA A 152 -3.81 -2.91 5.40
C ALA A 152 -4.08 -3.13 3.91
N ASP A 153 -4.70 -4.26 3.57
CA ASP A 153 -5.05 -4.58 2.19
C ASP A 153 -6.43 -4.02 1.77
N GLY A 154 -6.85 -2.95 2.41
CA GLY A 154 -8.11 -2.26 2.15
C GLY A 154 -9.32 -2.80 2.93
N ALA A 155 -9.15 -3.83 3.74
CA ALA A 155 -10.22 -4.45 4.53
C ALA A 155 -9.80 -4.75 5.98
N GLY A 156 -8.71 -4.17 6.46
CA GLY A 156 -8.19 -4.40 7.80
C GLY A 156 -9.07 -3.80 8.89
N ASP A 157 -9.23 -4.52 9.98
CA ASP A 157 -9.80 -4.04 11.23
C ASP A 157 -8.69 -3.88 12.26
N SER A 158 -8.40 -2.65 12.63
CA SER A 158 -7.36 -2.35 13.60
C SER A 158 -7.82 -1.23 14.54
N PRO A 159 -7.58 -1.33 15.86
CA PRO A 159 -7.90 -0.24 16.79
C PRO A 159 -7.11 1.04 16.53
N VAL A 160 -6.08 1.00 15.69
CA VAL A 160 -5.36 2.22 15.26
C VAL A 160 -5.97 2.89 14.03
N ASN A 161 -6.97 2.29 13.38
CA ASN A 161 -7.71 2.95 12.31
C ASN A 161 -8.65 3.99 12.91
N ASP A 162 -8.44 5.25 12.56
CA ASP A 162 -9.21 6.40 13.02
C ASP A 162 -9.82 7.20 11.87
N SER A 163 -9.64 6.73 10.65
CA SER A 163 -9.98 7.48 9.45
C SER A 163 -10.31 6.56 8.28
N ILE A 164 -10.90 7.14 7.23
CA ILE A 164 -11.20 6.48 5.97
C ILE A 164 -10.69 7.38 4.86
N PHE A 165 -10.00 6.81 3.87
CA PHE A 165 -9.52 7.56 2.71
C PHE A 165 -10.18 7.05 1.43
N ALA A 166 -10.74 7.98 0.65
CA ALA A 166 -11.26 7.75 -0.69
C ALA A 166 -10.28 8.33 -1.71
N ARG A 167 -9.55 7.43 -2.38
CA ARG A 167 -8.42 7.77 -3.25
C ARG A 167 -8.83 8.60 -4.46
N GLU A 168 -9.91 8.23 -5.15
CA GLU A 168 -10.35 8.92 -6.38
C GLU A 168 -10.71 10.39 -6.18
N GLU A 169 -11.04 10.79 -4.95
CA GLU A 169 -11.48 12.16 -4.63
C GLU A 169 -10.51 12.91 -3.71
N ASP A 170 -9.36 12.32 -3.38
CA ASP A 170 -8.43 12.87 -2.38
C ASP A 170 -9.16 13.28 -1.08
N LEU A 171 -10.10 12.42 -0.64
CA LEU A 171 -10.97 12.70 0.49
C LEU A 171 -10.59 11.85 1.70
N ALA A 172 -10.20 12.50 2.80
CA ALA A 172 -10.02 11.86 4.10
C ALA A 172 -11.21 12.14 5.01
N VAL A 173 -11.91 11.09 5.45
CA VAL A 173 -12.91 11.19 6.52
C VAL A 173 -12.24 10.81 7.82
N ARG A 174 -11.97 11.81 8.67
CA ARG A 174 -11.20 11.67 9.91
C ARG A 174 -12.12 11.72 11.11
N PHE A 175 -11.84 10.90 12.09
CA PHE A 175 -12.58 10.85 13.35
C PHE A 175 -11.66 11.21 14.51
N PHE A 176 -12.17 12.07 15.39
CA PHE A 176 -11.45 12.54 16.57
C PHE A 176 -12.31 12.25 17.78
N SER A 177 -11.81 11.40 18.68
CA SER A 177 -12.51 11.05 19.93
C SER A 177 -11.51 10.49 20.93
N LEU A 178 -11.96 10.24 22.17
CA LEU A 178 -11.15 9.59 23.20
C LEU A 178 -10.72 8.17 22.78
N ALA A 179 -11.65 7.44 22.14
CA ALA A 179 -11.38 6.14 21.58
C ALA A 179 -12.15 6.02 20.25
N THR A 180 -11.41 5.78 19.17
CA THR A 180 -11.96 5.61 17.82
C THR A 180 -11.69 4.19 17.34
N ARG A 181 -12.70 3.56 16.71
CA ARG A 181 -12.54 2.32 15.98
C ARG A 181 -13.26 2.42 14.65
N VAL A 182 -12.57 2.07 13.57
CA VAL A 182 -13.10 2.01 12.21
C VAL A 182 -12.92 0.59 11.68
N THR A 183 -14.00 -0.07 11.29
CA THR A 183 -14.01 -1.45 10.79
C THR A 183 -14.66 -1.52 9.42
N SER A 184 -13.99 -2.12 8.46
CA SER A 184 -14.50 -2.25 7.09
C SER A 184 -15.72 -3.14 6.98
N LYS A 185 -16.66 -2.70 6.11
CA LYS A 185 -17.77 -3.48 5.56
C LYS A 185 -17.68 -3.50 4.03
N LYS A 186 -18.59 -4.19 3.38
CA LYS A 186 -18.68 -4.19 1.91
C LYS A 186 -19.23 -2.87 1.38
N GLY A 187 -18.76 -2.47 0.17
CA GLY A 187 -19.35 -1.37 -0.59
C GLY A 187 -19.11 0.02 0.00
N GLY A 188 -17.90 0.31 0.45
CA GLY A 188 -17.54 1.63 1.00
C GLY A 188 -18.25 1.99 2.30
N ALA A 189 -18.69 0.98 3.05
CA ALA A 189 -19.30 1.14 4.38
C ALA A 189 -18.33 0.72 5.48
N TYR A 190 -18.42 1.39 6.64
CA TYR A 190 -17.54 1.17 7.79
C TYR A 190 -18.34 1.26 9.08
N ASP A 191 -18.18 0.28 9.97
CA ASP A 191 -18.61 0.45 11.36
C ASP A 191 -17.66 1.41 12.06
N VAL A 192 -18.20 2.40 12.74
CA VAL A 192 -17.44 3.41 13.46
C VAL A 192 -17.94 3.48 14.88
N HIS A 193 -17.00 3.45 15.83
CA HIS A 193 -17.22 3.68 17.24
C HIS A 193 -16.38 4.88 17.70
N LEU A 194 -17.03 5.86 18.33
CA LEU A 194 -16.39 7.06 18.88
C LEU A 194 -16.79 7.22 20.33
N GLU A 195 -15.84 7.66 21.19
CA GLU A 195 -16.10 7.92 22.62
C GLU A 195 -15.69 9.34 23.02
N ALA A 196 -16.45 9.94 23.93
CA ALA A 196 -16.07 11.17 24.65
C ALA A 196 -16.24 10.98 26.15
N ASP A 197 -15.32 11.54 26.93
CA ASP A 197 -15.37 11.54 28.39
C ASP A 197 -16.08 12.81 28.86
N VAL A 198 -17.27 12.63 29.46
CA VAL A 198 -18.07 13.78 29.91
C VAL A 198 -17.57 14.43 31.19
N ASP A 199 -16.65 13.79 31.90
CA ASP A 199 -16.06 14.30 33.14
C ASP A 199 -14.91 15.27 32.91
N ASP A 200 -14.27 15.15 31.75
CA ASP A 200 -13.16 15.99 31.36
C ASP A 200 -13.58 16.91 30.20
N PRO A 201 -13.73 18.22 30.40
CA PRO A 201 -14.10 19.17 29.36
C PRO A 201 -13.15 19.13 28.16
N ALA A 202 -11.88 18.76 28.34
CA ALA A 202 -10.90 18.63 27.26
C ALA A 202 -11.14 17.38 26.40
N ARG A 203 -11.89 16.39 26.91
CA ARG A 203 -12.20 15.11 26.27
C ARG A 203 -13.70 14.91 26.00
N ALA A 204 -14.52 15.92 26.25
CA ALA A 204 -15.99 15.87 26.12
C ALA A 204 -16.47 16.02 24.66
N THR A 205 -15.55 16.06 23.68
CA THR A 205 -15.87 16.31 22.29
C THR A 205 -15.46 15.14 21.41
N MET A 206 -16.38 14.70 20.55
CA MET A 206 -16.10 13.88 19.36
C MET A 206 -16.18 14.74 18.13
N ALA A 207 -15.42 14.44 17.08
CA ALA A 207 -15.54 15.18 15.82
C ALA A 207 -15.40 14.26 14.63
N ILE A 208 -16.04 14.68 13.52
CA ILE A 208 -15.96 14.08 12.20
C ILE A 208 -15.57 15.18 11.23
N GLU A 209 -14.57 14.92 10.42
CA GLU A 209 -14.08 15.85 9.40
C GLU A 209 -14.06 15.16 8.03
N ALA A 210 -14.62 15.83 7.02
CA ALA A 210 -14.59 15.38 5.63
C ALA A 210 -13.60 16.26 4.85
N ASP A 211 -12.31 15.98 5.02
CA ASP A 211 -11.18 16.76 4.52
C ASP A 211 -10.90 16.42 3.05
N ALA A 212 -11.43 17.22 2.15
CA ALA A 212 -11.15 17.09 0.73
C ALA A 212 -9.82 17.72 0.36
N SER A 213 -9.22 17.19 -0.71
CA SER A 213 -7.88 17.60 -1.16
C SER A 213 -6.81 17.36 -0.09
N TYR A 214 -6.91 16.23 0.59
CA TYR A 214 -6.03 15.88 1.71
C TYR A 214 -4.56 15.88 1.32
N TYR A 215 -4.20 15.16 0.23
CA TYR A 215 -2.85 15.17 -0.32
C TYR A 215 -2.53 16.47 -1.04
N ALA A 216 -3.45 16.97 -1.86
CA ALA A 216 -3.23 18.17 -2.66
C ALA A 216 -2.92 19.40 -1.81
N SER A 217 -3.54 19.54 -0.64
CA SER A 217 -3.30 20.66 0.27
C SER A 217 -2.02 20.54 1.10
N ARG A 218 -1.40 19.35 1.19
CA ARG A 218 -0.28 19.08 2.11
C ARG A 218 1.01 18.71 1.41
N TRP A 219 0.97 17.75 0.49
CA TRP A 219 2.19 17.12 -0.06
C TRP A 219 2.26 17.08 -1.58
N ALA A 220 1.12 17.04 -2.26
CA ALA A 220 1.05 16.82 -3.70
C ALA A 220 0.03 17.75 -4.34
N PRO A 221 0.36 19.05 -4.59
CA PRO A 221 -0.57 20.02 -5.19
C PRO A 221 -1.20 19.55 -6.51
N GLY A 222 -0.49 18.68 -7.24
CA GLY A 222 -0.98 18.06 -8.47
C GLY A 222 -1.56 16.66 -8.25
N TYR A 223 -2.11 16.35 -7.07
CA TYR A 223 -2.65 15.04 -6.76
C TYR A 223 -3.46 14.45 -7.90
N HIS A 224 -3.14 13.21 -8.24
CA HIS A 224 -3.89 12.38 -9.17
C HIS A 224 -3.80 10.93 -8.69
N PRO A 225 -4.93 10.22 -8.53
CA PRO A 225 -4.89 8.81 -8.14
C PRO A 225 -4.25 7.96 -9.23
N ILE A 226 -3.59 6.88 -8.82
CA ILE A 226 -2.98 5.96 -9.77
C ILE A 226 -4.03 5.39 -10.73
N ASP A 227 -3.70 5.35 -12.02
CA ASP A 227 -4.55 4.75 -13.05
C ASP A 227 -4.54 3.23 -12.96
N ARG A 228 -5.50 2.66 -12.22
CA ARG A 228 -5.66 1.22 -12.03
C ARG A 228 -6.05 0.46 -13.30
N THR A 229 -6.49 1.13 -14.35
CA THR A 229 -6.79 0.47 -15.62
C THR A 229 -5.50 0.15 -16.37
N ARG A 230 -4.47 0.98 -16.24
CA ARG A 230 -3.14 0.81 -16.80
C ARG A 230 -2.22 0.02 -15.88
N CYS A 231 -2.23 0.32 -14.59
CA CYS A 231 -1.38 -0.29 -13.58
C CYS A 231 -2.23 -0.87 -12.42
N PRO A 232 -2.90 -2.03 -12.62
CA PRO A 232 -3.86 -2.56 -11.64
C PRO A 232 -3.22 -3.11 -10.37
N ARG A 233 -1.92 -3.36 -10.38
CA ARG A 233 -1.13 -3.91 -9.26
C ARG A 233 0.30 -3.42 -9.30
N ALA A 234 1.04 -3.55 -8.20
CA ALA A 234 2.46 -3.26 -8.14
C ALA A 234 3.24 -4.05 -9.20
N LEU A 235 4.21 -3.38 -9.83
CA LEU A 235 5.01 -3.96 -10.90
C LEU A 235 6.03 -4.92 -10.33
N THR A 236 6.25 -6.04 -11.03
CA THR A 236 7.24 -7.05 -10.70
C THR A 236 8.13 -7.32 -11.89
N GLY A 237 9.43 -7.38 -11.67
CA GLY A 237 10.34 -7.54 -12.79
C GLY A 237 11.76 -7.94 -12.39
N TRP A 238 12.60 -7.96 -13.39
CA TRP A 238 14.06 -8.07 -13.27
C TRP A 238 14.70 -6.97 -14.12
N MET A 239 15.82 -6.40 -13.64
CA MET A 239 16.60 -5.41 -14.40
C MET A 239 18.09 -5.68 -14.29
N SER A 240 18.82 -5.38 -15.38
CA SER A 240 20.23 -5.77 -15.53
C SER A 240 21.22 -4.85 -14.80
N TRP A 241 20.83 -3.63 -14.39
CA TRP A 241 21.72 -2.61 -13.86
C TRP A 241 22.57 -3.07 -12.68
N ASN A 242 21.93 -3.53 -11.63
CA ASN A 242 22.60 -3.83 -10.37
C ASN A 242 23.56 -5.04 -10.40
N THR A 243 23.54 -5.81 -11.45
CA THR A 243 24.38 -7.00 -11.60
C THR A 243 25.38 -6.90 -12.74
N TYR A 244 24.95 -6.34 -13.87
CA TYR A 244 25.79 -6.28 -15.07
C TYR A 244 26.32 -4.89 -15.37
N PHE A 245 25.70 -3.87 -14.79
CA PHE A 245 26.03 -2.47 -15.03
C PHE A 245 26.01 -2.14 -16.53
N ASP A 246 27.14 -1.81 -17.14
CA ASP A 246 27.28 -1.49 -18.56
C ASP A 246 27.61 -2.69 -19.46
N LYS A 247 27.54 -3.90 -18.92
CA LYS A 247 28.00 -5.12 -19.62
C LYS A 247 26.92 -6.06 -20.10
N ALA A 248 25.68 -5.92 -19.68
CA ALA A 248 24.60 -6.78 -20.15
C ALA A 248 24.27 -6.48 -21.61
N GLY A 249 24.49 -7.44 -22.48
CA GLY A 249 24.01 -7.45 -23.85
C GLY A 249 22.83 -8.39 -24.04
N SER A 250 22.51 -8.71 -25.29
CA SER A 250 21.45 -9.66 -25.63
C SER A 250 21.70 -11.04 -25.02
N LEU A 251 22.94 -11.50 -25.00
CA LEU A 251 23.29 -12.83 -24.47
C LEU A 251 23.00 -12.95 -22.98
N GLU A 252 23.48 -12.00 -22.16
CA GLU A 252 23.28 -11.99 -20.71
C GLU A 252 21.81 -11.84 -20.38
N ASN A 253 21.12 -10.87 -20.98
CA ASN A 253 19.70 -10.66 -20.75
C ASN A 253 18.85 -11.88 -21.08
N LEU A 254 19.12 -12.56 -22.20
CA LEU A 254 18.36 -13.76 -22.59
C LEU A 254 18.72 -14.98 -21.75
N ALA A 255 19.99 -15.11 -21.31
CA ALA A 255 20.38 -16.19 -20.41
C ALA A 255 19.63 -16.06 -19.07
N GLU A 256 19.65 -14.87 -18.48
CA GLU A 256 18.93 -14.57 -17.24
C GLU A 256 17.41 -14.65 -17.40
N ALA A 257 16.85 -14.18 -18.54
CA ALA A 257 15.42 -14.24 -18.82
C ALA A 257 14.90 -15.69 -18.91
N ARG A 258 15.70 -16.63 -19.47
CA ARG A 258 15.33 -18.05 -19.49
C ARG A 258 15.27 -18.63 -18.05
N LEU A 259 16.19 -18.24 -17.18
CA LEU A 259 16.15 -18.62 -15.76
C LEU A 259 14.97 -17.95 -15.04
N GLY A 260 14.73 -16.67 -15.30
CA GLY A 260 13.55 -15.95 -14.82
C GLY A 260 12.25 -16.61 -15.23
N ALA A 261 12.13 -17.05 -16.49
CA ALA A 261 10.96 -17.75 -17.01
C ALA A 261 10.72 -19.09 -16.29
N LYS A 262 11.79 -19.78 -15.93
CA LYS A 262 11.71 -21.05 -15.20
C LYS A 262 11.40 -20.88 -13.72
N TYR A 263 12.08 -19.95 -13.03
CA TYR A 263 12.12 -19.91 -11.57
C TYR A 263 11.28 -18.78 -10.94
N LEU A 264 11.02 -17.69 -11.65
CA LEU A 264 10.34 -16.50 -11.08
C LEU A 264 9.01 -16.18 -11.75
N LYS A 265 8.88 -16.41 -13.08
CA LYS A 265 7.63 -16.15 -13.79
C LYS A 265 6.44 -16.94 -13.24
N PRO A 266 6.54 -18.23 -12.86
CA PRO A 266 5.46 -18.97 -12.22
C PRO A 266 4.96 -18.35 -10.92
N PHE A 267 5.80 -17.51 -10.28
CA PHE A 267 5.51 -16.79 -9.06
C PHE A 267 4.95 -15.39 -9.29
N GLY A 268 4.87 -14.93 -10.55
CA GLY A 268 4.29 -13.63 -10.90
C GLY A 268 5.29 -12.55 -11.28
N LEU A 269 6.54 -12.89 -11.64
CA LEU A 269 7.46 -11.95 -12.30
C LEU A 269 6.94 -11.66 -13.72
N ASP A 270 6.76 -10.38 -14.06
CA ASP A 270 6.02 -9.99 -15.26
C ASP A 270 6.87 -9.20 -16.28
N ILE A 271 7.86 -8.42 -15.82
CA ILE A 271 8.64 -7.50 -16.64
C ILE A 271 10.09 -7.95 -16.71
N TRP A 272 10.71 -7.79 -17.90
CA TRP A 272 12.15 -7.93 -18.09
C TRP A 272 12.73 -6.64 -18.66
N SER A 273 13.47 -5.88 -17.84
CA SER A 273 13.96 -4.55 -18.19
C SER A 273 15.44 -4.56 -18.58
N ILE A 274 15.72 -3.93 -19.71
CA ILE A 274 17.06 -3.79 -20.28
C ILE A 274 17.63 -2.45 -19.89
N GLU A 275 18.85 -2.46 -19.35
CA GLU A 275 19.62 -1.27 -18.98
C GLU A 275 20.86 -1.10 -19.88
N SER A 276 21.48 0.07 -19.91
CA SER A 276 22.78 0.37 -20.57
C SER A 276 22.91 -0.17 -22.00
N TRP A 277 21.89 0.02 -22.80
CA TRP A 277 21.81 -0.50 -24.18
C TRP A 277 22.28 0.49 -25.25
N GLN A 278 22.32 1.79 -24.94
CA GLN A 278 22.61 2.85 -25.91
C GLN A 278 24.06 2.80 -26.37
N ASP A 279 24.26 3.18 -27.64
CA ASP A 279 25.58 3.17 -28.28
C ASP A 279 26.57 4.08 -27.55
N ASN A 280 27.41 3.43 -26.82
CA ASN A 280 28.52 4.04 -26.13
C ASN A 280 29.67 3.02 -26.13
N SER A 281 30.57 3.12 -27.12
CA SER A 281 31.66 2.16 -27.32
C SER A 281 32.57 2.00 -26.09
N GLU A 282 32.57 3.00 -25.22
CA GLU A 282 33.18 2.97 -23.90
C GLU A 282 32.14 3.43 -22.91
N TRP A 283 32.02 2.77 -21.75
CA TRP A 283 31.17 3.32 -20.72
C TRP A 283 31.71 4.68 -20.31
N LEU A 284 30.95 5.68 -20.63
CA LEU A 284 31.20 7.08 -20.27
C LEU A 284 29.99 7.60 -19.50
N PRO A 285 30.09 8.78 -18.91
CA PRO A 285 28.89 9.45 -18.40
C PRO A 285 27.79 9.52 -19.45
N VAL A 286 26.55 9.42 -19.02
CA VAL A 286 25.35 9.53 -19.89
C VAL A 286 25.41 10.76 -20.81
N SER A 287 26.13 11.82 -20.40
CA SER A 287 26.39 13.01 -21.20
C SER A 287 27.08 12.78 -22.54
N THR A 288 27.61 11.61 -22.80
CA THR A 288 28.25 11.27 -24.09
C THR A 288 27.37 10.42 -25.00
N PHE A 289 26.16 10.04 -24.57
CA PHE A 289 25.23 9.24 -25.35
C PHE A 289 24.66 10.05 -26.52
N HIS A 290 24.38 9.35 -27.62
CA HIS A 290 23.69 9.88 -28.79
C HIS A 290 22.17 9.79 -28.55
N HIS A 291 21.63 10.74 -27.82
CA HIS A 291 20.23 10.71 -27.39
C HIS A 291 19.23 11.03 -28.50
N HIS A 292 19.66 11.70 -29.57
CA HIS A 292 18.81 12.06 -30.71
C HIS A 292 18.39 10.88 -31.58
N GLU A 293 19.05 9.74 -31.42
CA GLU A 293 18.73 8.48 -32.08
C GLU A 293 18.78 7.33 -31.08
N ASN A 294 17.85 6.39 -31.20
CA ASN A 294 17.83 5.19 -30.38
C ASN A 294 18.79 4.14 -30.97
N ARG A 295 20.08 4.41 -30.92
CA ARG A 295 21.10 3.49 -31.45
C ARG A 295 21.63 2.63 -30.30
N CYS A 296 21.51 1.30 -30.46
CA CYS A 296 22.07 0.37 -29.51
C CYS A 296 23.54 0.08 -29.79
N PHE A 297 24.27 -0.30 -28.74
CA PHE A 297 25.65 -0.73 -28.88
C PHE A 297 25.73 -2.07 -29.62
N ALA A 298 26.12 -2.04 -30.88
CA ALA A 298 26.03 -3.17 -31.80
C ALA A 298 26.81 -4.41 -31.36
N LYS A 299 27.91 -4.28 -30.64
CA LYS A 299 28.66 -5.44 -30.10
C LYS A 299 27.84 -6.23 -29.06
N GLN A 300 27.12 -5.54 -28.19
CA GLN A 300 26.30 -6.15 -27.15
C GLN A 300 24.90 -6.57 -27.69
N PHE A 301 24.37 -5.81 -28.64
CA PHE A 301 23.04 -6.01 -29.21
C PHE A 301 23.11 -6.19 -30.73
N PRO A 302 23.74 -7.28 -31.25
CA PRO A 302 24.04 -7.42 -32.68
C PRO A 302 22.80 -7.52 -33.56
N GLU A 303 21.68 -8.03 -33.03
CA GLU A 303 20.40 -8.13 -33.76
C GLU A 303 19.45 -6.95 -33.43
N GLY A 304 19.90 -5.98 -32.63
CA GLY A 304 19.15 -4.80 -32.27
C GLY A 304 18.07 -5.01 -31.18
N MET A 305 17.51 -3.90 -30.71
CA MET A 305 16.61 -3.88 -29.56
C MET A 305 15.24 -4.50 -29.85
N LYS A 306 14.76 -4.39 -31.09
CA LYS A 306 13.48 -5.03 -31.47
C LYS A 306 13.53 -6.55 -31.33
N LYS A 307 14.59 -7.17 -31.85
CA LYS A 307 14.74 -8.64 -31.81
C LYS A 307 14.82 -9.11 -30.36
N LEU A 308 15.54 -8.39 -29.51
CA LEU A 308 15.64 -8.69 -28.07
C LEU A 308 14.27 -8.60 -27.39
N ALA A 309 13.48 -7.55 -27.68
CA ALA A 309 12.13 -7.41 -27.15
C ALA A 309 11.21 -8.58 -27.57
N ASP A 310 11.29 -9.00 -28.84
CA ASP A 310 10.51 -10.14 -29.33
C ASP A 310 10.88 -11.45 -28.64
N GLU A 311 12.17 -11.70 -28.38
CA GLU A 311 12.64 -12.89 -27.67
C GLU A 311 12.25 -12.89 -26.19
N ILE A 312 12.32 -11.74 -25.53
CA ILE A 312 11.85 -11.56 -24.15
C ILE A 312 10.34 -11.85 -24.07
N ARG A 313 9.57 -11.33 -25.03
CA ARG A 313 8.13 -11.59 -25.12
C ARG A 313 7.83 -13.07 -25.38
N ALA A 314 8.63 -13.75 -26.19
CA ALA A 314 8.50 -15.18 -26.44
C ALA A 314 8.72 -16.02 -25.17
N LEU A 315 9.53 -15.53 -24.21
CA LEU A 315 9.67 -16.12 -22.88
C LEU A 315 8.51 -15.79 -21.94
N GLY A 316 7.56 -14.96 -22.41
CA GLY A 316 6.33 -14.60 -21.72
C GLY A 316 6.44 -13.39 -20.80
N PHE A 317 7.50 -12.60 -20.90
CA PHE A 317 7.65 -11.34 -20.16
C PHE A 317 7.20 -10.14 -20.99
N LYS A 318 6.83 -9.05 -20.32
CA LYS A 318 6.74 -7.74 -20.94
C LYS A 318 8.15 -7.17 -21.10
N PRO A 319 8.59 -6.83 -22.32
CA PRO A 319 9.89 -6.19 -22.51
C PRO A 319 9.89 -4.80 -21.88
N GLY A 320 10.90 -4.51 -21.08
CA GLY A 320 11.16 -3.22 -20.46
C GLY A 320 12.46 -2.61 -20.95
N ILE A 321 12.56 -1.28 -20.93
CA ILE A 321 13.74 -0.55 -21.35
C ILE A 321 13.99 0.69 -20.47
N TRP A 322 15.25 0.91 -20.13
CA TRP A 322 15.72 2.14 -19.50
C TRP A 322 16.03 3.18 -20.58
N MET A 323 15.67 4.44 -20.36
CA MET A 323 15.95 5.56 -21.25
C MET A 323 16.22 6.84 -20.45
N SER A 324 17.06 7.72 -21.02
CA SER A 324 17.22 9.10 -20.58
C SER A 324 17.18 10.02 -21.79
N LEU A 325 16.16 10.85 -21.92
CA LEU A 325 15.83 11.59 -23.15
C LEU A 325 15.89 13.12 -22.98
N PHE A 326 16.49 13.64 -21.91
CA PHE A 326 16.51 15.08 -21.60
C PHE A 326 17.79 15.82 -22.02
N GLY A 327 18.67 15.15 -22.72
CA GLY A 327 19.94 15.72 -23.11
C GLY A 327 20.49 15.12 -24.40
N GLU A 328 21.68 15.55 -24.77
CA GLU A 328 22.42 15.09 -25.96
C GLU A 328 23.90 15.05 -25.65
N GLY A 329 24.59 14.05 -26.15
CA GLY A 329 26.04 13.90 -26.06
C GLY A 329 26.77 14.12 -27.39
N ASP A 330 26.06 14.05 -28.51
CA ASP A 330 26.63 14.18 -29.85
C ASP A 330 26.86 15.63 -30.25
N ASP A 331 28.13 15.98 -30.48
CA ASP A 331 28.52 17.35 -30.82
C ASP A 331 28.05 17.78 -32.22
N ALA A 332 27.99 16.86 -33.18
CA ALA A 332 27.59 17.17 -34.55
C ALA A 332 26.08 17.43 -34.62
N PHE A 333 25.30 16.59 -33.97
CA PHE A 333 23.85 16.78 -33.89
C PHE A 333 23.51 18.09 -33.17
N TYR A 334 24.17 18.37 -32.04
CA TYR A 334 23.96 19.61 -31.33
C TYR A 334 24.29 20.83 -32.21
N GLN A 335 25.42 20.82 -32.95
CA GLN A 335 25.77 21.95 -33.82
C GLN A 335 24.72 22.22 -34.90
N ALA A 336 24.09 21.15 -35.43
CA ALA A 336 23.04 21.25 -36.44
C ALA A 336 21.69 21.68 -35.87
N HIS A 337 21.44 21.51 -34.54
CA HIS A 337 20.14 21.67 -33.92
C HIS A 337 20.21 22.48 -32.59
N LYS A 338 21.05 23.51 -32.54
CA LYS A 338 21.28 24.32 -31.33
C LYS A 338 20.00 24.89 -30.73
N ASP A 339 19.02 25.16 -31.54
CA ASP A 339 17.74 25.73 -31.15
C ASP A 339 16.85 24.78 -30.29
N LEU A 340 17.21 23.50 -30.23
CA LEU A 340 16.54 22.52 -29.36
C LEU A 340 17.06 22.57 -27.90
N TYR A 341 18.22 23.20 -27.67
CA TYR A 341 18.96 23.09 -26.42
C TYR A 341 19.03 24.41 -25.68
N LEU A 342 19.15 24.31 -24.36
CA LEU A 342 19.35 25.44 -23.46
C LEU A 342 20.79 26.00 -23.54
N HIS A 343 20.87 27.31 -23.53
CA HIS A 343 22.11 28.06 -23.46
C HIS A 343 22.06 29.04 -22.30
N ASP A 344 23.20 29.42 -21.76
CA ASP A 344 23.28 30.54 -20.82
C ASP A 344 23.24 31.90 -21.54
N LYS A 345 23.29 32.99 -20.77
CA LYS A 345 23.27 34.35 -21.30
C LYS A 345 24.47 34.68 -22.24
N ASP A 346 25.53 33.90 -22.16
CA ASP A 346 26.74 34.06 -22.97
C ASP A 346 26.74 33.12 -24.18
N GLY A 347 25.63 32.39 -24.43
CA GLY A 347 25.45 31.46 -25.53
C GLY A 347 26.14 30.11 -25.33
N LYS A 348 26.60 29.81 -24.11
CA LYS A 348 27.23 28.56 -23.76
C LYS A 348 26.14 27.50 -23.46
N PRO A 349 26.26 26.27 -23.98
CA PRO A 349 25.25 25.25 -23.72
C PRO A 349 25.19 24.87 -22.24
N ILE A 350 23.99 24.65 -21.75
CA ILE A 350 23.72 24.11 -20.41
C ILE A 350 23.83 22.59 -20.48
N ASN A 351 24.52 22.00 -19.51
CA ASN A 351 24.57 20.55 -19.33
C ASN A 351 23.65 20.09 -18.19
N ASN A 352 23.27 18.84 -18.21
CA ASN A 352 22.70 18.14 -17.07
C ASN A 352 23.28 16.72 -16.96
N TRP A 353 22.75 15.93 -16.04
CA TRP A 353 23.17 14.53 -15.91
C TRP A 353 22.98 13.73 -17.21
N ALA A 354 21.91 14.01 -17.97
CA ALA A 354 21.53 13.27 -19.16
C ALA A 354 22.24 13.71 -20.46
N GLY A 355 23.18 14.64 -20.42
CA GLY A 355 23.87 15.03 -21.64
C GLY A 355 24.71 16.29 -21.47
N LYS A 356 25.68 16.50 -22.42
CA LYS A 356 26.44 17.76 -22.53
C LYS A 356 25.52 18.93 -22.86
N TYR A 357 24.45 18.66 -23.58
CA TYR A 357 23.49 19.61 -24.13
C TYR A 357 22.10 19.28 -23.62
N MET A 358 21.58 20.11 -22.72
CA MET A 358 20.28 19.90 -22.12
C MET A 358 19.17 20.39 -23.06
N LEU A 359 18.17 19.55 -23.35
CA LEU A 359 17.00 19.94 -24.11
C LEU A 359 16.20 21.04 -23.39
N ASP A 360 15.72 21.99 -24.18
CA ASP A 360 14.77 23.02 -23.73
C ASP A 360 13.34 22.48 -23.75
N THR A 361 12.84 22.00 -22.61
CA THR A 361 11.49 21.43 -22.52
C THR A 361 10.36 22.47 -22.56
N THR A 362 10.69 23.76 -22.71
CA THR A 362 9.73 24.80 -23.10
C THR A 362 9.60 24.95 -24.63
N ASN A 363 10.48 24.28 -25.40
CA ASN A 363 10.49 24.30 -26.85
C ASN A 363 9.68 23.10 -27.40
N PRO A 364 8.57 23.35 -28.15
CA PRO A 364 7.77 22.27 -28.73
C PRO A 364 8.57 21.30 -29.60
N ALA A 365 9.57 21.77 -30.36
CA ALA A 365 10.41 20.91 -31.19
C ALA A 365 11.30 19.96 -30.38
N ALA A 366 11.78 20.38 -29.21
CA ALA A 366 12.49 19.50 -28.27
C ALA A 366 11.54 18.44 -27.69
N LEU A 367 10.30 18.80 -27.37
CA LEU A 367 9.29 17.85 -26.91
C LEU A 367 8.90 16.85 -28.02
N ASP A 368 8.86 17.27 -29.29
CA ASP A 368 8.62 16.39 -30.43
C ASP A 368 9.73 15.36 -30.61
N LEU A 369 10.99 15.75 -30.38
CA LEU A 369 12.10 14.80 -30.37
C LEU A 369 11.94 13.74 -29.26
N ILE A 370 11.58 14.15 -28.05
CA ILE A 370 11.31 13.24 -26.91
C ILE A 370 10.20 12.26 -27.29
N ARG A 371 9.06 12.75 -27.83
CA ARG A 371 7.93 11.91 -28.27
C ARG A 371 8.35 10.89 -29.32
N LYS A 372 9.10 11.34 -30.34
CA LYS A 372 9.58 10.48 -31.43
C LYS A 372 10.44 9.33 -30.91
N LEU A 373 11.40 9.61 -30.03
CA LEU A 373 12.30 8.61 -29.50
C LEU A 373 11.59 7.59 -28.59
N ALA A 374 10.70 8.07 -27.72
CA ALA A 374 9.87 7.22 -26.89
C ALA A 374 8.91 6.36 -27.73
N HIS A 375 8.30 6.95 -28.77
CA HIS A 375 7.42 6.24 -29.71
C HIS A 375 8.15 5.13 -30.48
N GLN A 376 9.36 5.38 -30.96
CA GLN A 376 10.15 4.38 -31.64
C GLN A 376 10.38 3.14 -30.76
N ALA A 377 10.77 3.33 -29.51
CA ALA A 377 11.00 2.23 -28.60
C ALA A 377 9.71 1.44 -28.30
N GLN A 378 8.57 2.14 -28.22
CA GLN A 378 7.28 1.50 -27.98
C GLN A 378 6.70 0.86 -29.25
N ALA A 379 6.52 1.62 -30.35
CA ALA A 379 5.77 1.17 -31.50
C ALA A 379 6.58 0.33 -32.46
N GLU A 380 7.87 0.66 -32.67
CA GLU A 380 8.72 -0.05 -33.62
C GLU A 380 9.44 -1.23 -32.98
N TRP A 381 9.91 -1.09 -31.72
CA TRP A 381 10.62 -2.15 -31.01
C TRP A 381 9.72 -3.02 -30.13
N GLY A 382 8.56 -2.48 -29.72
CA GLY A 382 7.56 -3.21 -28.95
C GLY A 382 7.84 -3.30 -27.45
N TYR A 383 8.56 -2.36 -26.87
CA TYR A 383 8.70 -2.28 -25.41
C TYR A 383 7.40 -1.83 -24.76
N GLU A 384 7.13 -2.34 -23.55
CA GLU A 384 5.86 -2.15 -22.83
C GLU A 384 6.06 -1.52 -21.45
N PHE A 385 7.27 -1.60 -20.89
CA PHE A 385 7.67 -0.94 -19.65
C PHE A 385 8.85 0.00 -19.93
N PHE A 386 8.78 1.22 -19.39
CA PHE A 386 9.76 2.27 -19.59
C PHE A 386 10.22 2.81 -18.23
N LYS A 387 11.52 2.69 -17.96
CA LYS A 387 12.18 3.37 -16.85
C LYS A 387 12.87 4.61 -17.42
N PHE A 388 12.29 5.78 -17.19
CA PHE A 388 12.89 7.04 -17.58
C PHE A 388 13.70 7.62 -16.43
N ASP A 389 14.96 7.93 -16.71
CA ASP A 389 15.93 8.37 -15.70
C ASP A 389 16.32 9.84 -15.84
N GLY A 390 16.87 10.38 -14.73
CA GLY A 390 17.28 11.78 -14.67
C GLY A 390 16.13 12.78 -14.61
N MET A 391 14.92 12.30 -14.26
CA MET A 391 13.68 13.09 -14.28
C MET A 391 13.79 14.41 -13.52
N ALA A 392 14.22 14.37 -12.27
CA ALA A 392 14.30 15.56 -11.41
C ALA A 392 15.45 16.52 -11.79
N ASN A 393 16.40 16.12 -12.63
CA ASN A 393 17.50 16.99 -13.01
C ASN A 393 17.08 18.15 -13.91
N THR A 394 16.05 17.93 -14.72
CA THR A 394 15.49 18.96 -15.61
C THR A 394 14.84 20.09 -14.80
N PRO A 395 13.86 19.86 -13.90
CA PRO A 395 13.26 20.94 -13.12
C PRO A 395 14.28 21.68 -12.25
N ARG A 396 15.22 20.97 -11.61
CA ARG A 396 16.27 21.62 -10.79
C ARG A 396 17.11 22.64 -11.56
N LYS A 397 17.32 22.45 -12.86
CA LYS A 397 18.00 23.43 -13.72
C LYS A 397 17.08 24.61 -14.01
N PHE A 398 15.81 24.38 -14.34
CA PHE A 398 14.83 25.43 -14.62
C PHE A 398 14.42 26.26 -13.39
N GLU A 399 14.61 25.76 -12.18
CA GLU A 399 14.43 26.53 -10.94
C GLU A 399 15.36 27.73 -10.85
N ARG A 400 16.50 27.71 -11.56
CA ARG A 400 17.45 28.81 -11.62
C ARG A 400 16.91 29.92 -12.54
N PRO A 401 16.62 31.12 -12.02
CA PRO A 401 16.03 32.20 -12.83
C PRO A 401 16.86 32.58 -14.06
N GLU A 402 18.19 32.54 -13.93
CA GLU A 402 19.12 32.87 -15.01
C GLU A 402 19.07 31.84 -16.16
N ILE A 403 18.82 30.55 -15.89
CA ILE A 403 18.66 29.52 -16.90
C ILE A 403 17.28 29.64 -17.54
N ARG A 404 16.24 29.79 -16.72
CA ARG A 404 14.87 29.95 -17.19
C ARG A 404 14.70 31.15 -18.12
N ALA A 405 15.38 32.27 -17.82
CA ALA A 405 15.37 33.46 -18.65
C ALA A 405 15.94 33.23 -20.07
N CYS A 406 16.75 32.18 -20.27
CA CYS A 406 17.36 31.83 -21.55
C CYS A 406 16.57 30.73 -22.31
N ALA A 407 15.48 30.20 -21.74
CA ALA A 407 14.62 29.23 -22.38
C ALA A 407 13.85 29.85 -23.58
N LYS A 408 13.42 29.02 -24.52
CA LYS A 408 12.60 29.42 -25.67
C LYS A 408 11.32 30.13 -25.24
N ASN A 409 10.71 29.64 -24.16
CA ASN A 409 9.54 30.26 -23.53
C ASN A 409 9.82 30.47 -22.02
N PRO A 410 10.46 31.59 -21.62
CA PRO A 410 10.81 31.84 -20.24
C PRO A 410 9.62 31.95 -19.27
N SER A 411 8.42 32.23 -19.78
CA SER A 411 7.17 32.31 -19.00
C SER A 411 6.48 30.97 -18.79
N ASP A 412 6.92 29.92 -19.46
CA ASP A 412 6.39 28.56 -19.24
C ASP A 412 6.80 28.06 -17.86
N THR A 413 5.83 27.77 -17.01
CA THR A 413 6.04 27.20 -15.68
C THR A 413 5.86 25.68 -15.67
N LYS A 414 5.55 25.08 -16.80
CA LYS A 414 5.21 23.65 -16.94
C LYS A 414 6.31 22.83 -17.62
N TRP A 415 7.52 23.31 -17.65
CA TRP A 415 8.65 22.64 -18.30
C TRP A 415 8.84 21.18 -17.90
N PHE A 416 8.59 20.83 -16.61
CA PHE A 416 8.68 19.47 -16.12
C PHE A 416 7.46 18.65 -16.54
N GLU A 417 6.26 19.13 -16.28
CA GLU A 417 5.03 18.50 -16.74
C GLU A 417 5.06 18.24 -18.26
N ASN A 418 5.52 19.21 -19.05
CA ASN A 418 5.63 19.09 -20.49
C ASN A 418 6.55 17.92 -20.90
N SER A 419 7.69 17.76 -20.23
CA SER A 419 8.63 16.66 -20.50
C SER A 419 8.04 15.29 -20.15
N VAL A 420 7.41 15.17 -18.96
CA VAL A 420 6.76 13.93 -18.51
C VAL A 420 5.59 13.56 -19.43
N ARG A 421 4.78 14.55 -19.81
CA ARG A 421 3.68 14.38 -20.75
C ARG A 421 4.18 13.92 -22.12
N ALA A 422 5.25 14.52 -22.66
CA ALA A 422 5.83 14.14 -23.93
C ALA A 422 6.32 12.67 -23.94
N LEU A 423 6.93 12.21 -22.82
CA LEU A 423 7.28 10.81 -22.66
C LEU A 423 6.04 9.91 -22.68
N ARG A 424 5.01 10.25 -21.90
CA ARG A 424 3.74 9.48 -21.86
C ARG A 424 3.06 9.43 -23.23
N GLU A 425 3.00 10.56 -23.94
CA GLU A 425 2.44 10.62 -25.29
C GLU A 425 3.23 9.73 -26.27
N GLY A 426 4.55 9.72 -26.17
CA GLY A 426 5.41 8.87 -26.97
C GLY A 426 5.20 7.37 -26.74
N ILE A 427 5.19 6.92 -25.48
CA ILE A 427 4.99 5.50 -25.16
C ILE A 427 3.53 5.06 -25.21
N GLY A 428 2.59 6.00 -25.38
CA GLY A 428 1.16 5.72 -25.47
C GLY A 428 0.50 5.39 -24.13
N PRO A 429 -0.85 5.27 -24.11
CA PRO A 429 -1.62 5.22 -22.87
C PRO A 429 -1.55 3.87 -22.12
N LYS A 430 -1.07 2.80 -22.76
CA LYS A 430 -1.06 1.44 -22.18
C LYS A 430 0.28 1.00 -21.62
N SER A 431 1.37 1.66 -22.01
CA SER A 431 2.72 1.32 -21.54
C SER A 431 2.89 1.72 -20.10
N LEU A 432 3.71 0.96 -19.35
CA LEU A 432 4.02 1.23 -17.95
C LEU A 432 5.18 2.21 -17.85
N PHE A 433 5.07 3.18 -16.96
CA PHE A 433 6.03 4.28 -16.78
C PHE A 433 6.57 4.32 -15.35
N LEU A 434 7.84 3.99 -15.18
CA LEU A 434 8.61 4.24 -13.96
C LEU A 434 9.46 5.50 -14.14
N GLY A 435 9.23 6.52 -13.32
CA GLY A 435 10.11 7.68 -13.22
C GLY A 435 11.24 7.43 -12.23
N CYS A 436 12.47 7.37 -12.73
CA CYS A 436 13.66 7.28 -11.88
C CYS A 436 14.10 8.70 -11.50
N MET A 437 14.26 8.98 -10.19
CA MET A 437 14.51 10.32 -9.65
C MET A 437 13.40 11.32 -10.01
N GLY A 438 12.13 10.93 -9.84
CA GLY A 438 10.97 11.67 -10.34
C GLY A 438 10.55 12.85 -9.47
N ASP A 439 10.53 12.68 -8.16
CA ASP A 439 10.00 13.66 -7.18
C ASP A 439 8.62 14.24 -7.61
N PHE A 440 7.70 13.36 -8.07
CA PHE A 440 6.43 13.76 -8.65
C PHE A 440 5.46 14.25 -7.58
N THR A 441 5.16 15.55 -7.59
CA THR A 441 4.20 16.20 -6.69
C THR A 441 3.24 17.16 -7.40
N GLY A 442 3.55 17.52 -8.64
CA GLY A 442 2.72 18.39 -9.48
C GLY A 442 1.78 17.61 -10.39
N THR A 443 1.22 18.28 -11.37
CA THR A 443 0.25 17.70 -12.32
C THR A 443 0.84 16.62 -13.22
N GLU A 444 2.16 16.47 -13.27
CA GLU A 444 2.87 15.39 -13.96
C GLU A 444 2.60 14.00 -13.36
N VAL A 445 2.16 13.90 -12.10
CA VAL A 445 1.77 12.65 -11.42
C VAL A 445 0.82 11.80 -12.28
N GLN A 446 -0.13 12.44 -12.98
CA GLN A 446 -1.10 11.74 -13.83
C GLN A 446 -0.50 10.90 -14.98
N TYR A 447 0.75 11.16 -15.33
CA TYR A 447 1.41 10.51 -16.47
C TYR A 447 2.27 9.31 -16.07
N VAL A 448 2.52 9.10 -14.77
CA VAL A 448 3.41 8.04 -14.26
C VAL A 448 2.64 6.93 -13.57
N ASP A 449 3.26 5.75 -13.46
CA ASP A 449 2.69 4.59 -12.77
C ASP A 449 3.50 4.21 -11.54
N ALA A 450 4.79 4.55 -11.55
CA ALA A 450 5.70 4.28 -10.45
C ALA A 450 6.79 5.35 -10.35
N SER A 451 7.33 5.53 -9.14
CA SER A 451 8.41 6.48 -8.87
C SER A 451 9.47 5.89 -7.94
N ARG A 452 10.75 6.08 -8.30
CA ARG A 452 11.90 5.75 -7.46
C ARG A 452 11.90 6.61 -6.19
N LEU A 453 12.16 5.99 -5.05
CA LEU A 453 12.13 6.63 -3.73
C LEU A 453 13.47 7.25 -3.30
N GLY A 454 14.57 6.77 -3.81
CA GLY A 454 15.91 7.21 -3.38
C GLY A 454 16.98 6.99 -4.43
N SER A 455 18.24 7.10 -4.02
CA SER A 455 19.39 6.78 -4.86
C SER A 455 19.50 5.27 -5.11
N ASP A 456 20.37 4.88 -6.03
CA ASP A 456 20.64 3.47 -6.34
C ASP A 456 21.04 2.69 -5.09
N VAL A 457 20.49 1.48 -4.96
CA VAL A 457 20.75 0.59 -3.83
C VAL A 457 22.20 0.13 -3.78
N VAL A 458 22.87 0.07 -4.94
CA VAL A 458 24.32 -0.09 -5.03
C VAL A 458 24.89 0.90 -6.02
N GLY A 459 26.03 1.49 -5.64
CA GLY A 459 26.80 2.36 -6.52
C GLY A 459 27.71 1.57 -7.46
N CYS A 460 28.46 2.31 -8.25
CA CYS A 460 29.51 1.77 -9.10
C CYS A 460 30.84 2.52 -8.86
N TYR A 461 31.92 1.87 -9.26
CA TYR A 461 33.28 2.47 -9.21
C TYR A 461 34.06 2.11 -10.46
N ALA A 462 35.06 2.91 -10.78
CA ALA A 462 35.93 2.63 -11.92
C ALA A 462 36.71 1.31 -11.70
N ALA A 463 36.61 0.40 -12.64
CA ALA A 463 37.30 -0.90 -12.63
C ALA A 463 37.72 -1.29 -14.06
N PRO A 464 38.96 -0.96 -14.47
CA PRO A 464 39.40 -1.14 -15.85
C PRO A 464 39.35 -2.56 -16.37
N ASP A 465 39.46 -3.55 -15.48
CA ASP A 465 39.61 -4.98 -15.82
C ASP A 465 38.29 -5.78 -15.73
N ALA A 466 37.15 -5.12 -15.51
CA ALA A 466 35.87 -5.84 -15.38
C ALA A 466 35.35 -6.27 -16.74
N HIS A 467 35.05 -7.57 -16.86
CA HIS A 467 34.45 -8.21 -18.04
C HIS A 467 33.23 -9.05 -17.60
N THR A 468 32.20 -9.10 -18.44
CA THR A 468 30.99 -9.92 -18.17
C THR A 468 30.74 -10.99 -19.21
N TYR A 469 31.26 -10.89 -20.39
CA TYR A 469 31.10 -11.89 -21.45
C TYR A 469 32.39 -12.03 -22.29
N PRO A 470 32.62 -13.18 -22.95
CA PRO A 470 33.80 -13.39 -23.79
C PRO A 470 33.90 -12.36 -24.92
N GLY A 471 35.07 -11.70 -25.01
CA GLY A 471 35.30 -10.66 -26.02
C GLY A 471 34.75 -9.28 -25.70
N ALA A 472 34.19 -9.09 -24.52
CA ALA A 472 33.79 -7.76 -24.06
C ALA A 472 35.02 -6.86 -23.86
N GLU A 473 34.89 -5.58 -24.24
CA GLU A 473 35.86 -4.57 -23.85
C GLU A 473 35.84 -4.41 -22.32
N PRO A 474 36.98 -4.11 -21.68
CA PRO A 474 37.04 -3.85 -20.26
C PRO A 474 36.12 -2.69 -19.88
N SER A 475 35.27 -2.90 -18.86
CA SER A 475 34.47 -1.83 -18.31
C SER A 475 35.31 -0.88 -17.47
N ARG A 476 35.01 0.41 -17.55
CA ARG A 476 35.54 1.39 -16.63
C ARG A 476 34.87 1.35 -15.24
N PHE A 477 33.75 0.65 -15.15
CA PHE A 477 32.95 0.60 -13.94
C PHE A 477 32.66 -0.83 -13.54
N CYS A 478 32.71 -1.08 -12.25
CA CYS A 478 32.19 -2.27 -11.61
C CYS A 478 31.11 -1.90 -10.62
N GLN A 479 30.16 -2.78 -10.48
CA GLN A 479 29.18 -2.67 -9.42
C GLN A 479 29.83 -2.92 -8.06
N MET A 480 29.50 -2.08 -7.08
CA MET A 480 29.86 -2.36 -5.69
C MET A 480 28.95 -3.44 -5.13
N PRO A 481 29.48 -4.34 -4.27
CA PRO A 481 28.64 -5.32 -3.59
C PRO A 481 27.63 -4.62 -2.70
N VAL A 482 26.40 -5.11 -2.67
CA VAL A 482 25.39 -4.63 -1.74
C VAL A 482 25.81 -4.88 -0.30
N LYS A 483 25.64 -3.90 0.58
CA LYS A 483 26.04 -3.95 2.00
C LYS A 483 24.85 -3.63 2.89
N TRP A 484 24.99 -3.93 4.17
CA TRP A 484 23.96 -3.60 5.16
C TRP A 484 23.57 -2.12 5.15
N ALA A 485 24.50 -1.19 4.92
CA ALA A 485 24.20 0.24 4.80
C ALA A 485 23.24 0.56 3.64
N ASN A 486 23.30 -0.21 2.54
CA ASN A 486 22.39 -0.06 1.42
C ASN A 486 20.98 -0.55 1.78
N VAL A 487 20.88 -1.65 2.55
CA VAL A 487 19.60 -2.15 3.08
C VAL A 487 18.94 -1.12 4.00
N LEU A 488 19.75 -0.50 4.90
CA LEU A 488 19.26 0.57 5.77
C LEU A 488 18.75 1.78 4.97
N HIS A 489 19.50 2.22 3.96
CA HIS A 489 19.10 3.34 3.11
C HIS A 489 17.80 3.05 2.35
N MET A 490 17.66 1.85 1.77
CA MET A 490 16.42 1.42 1.11
C MET A 490 15.24 1.40 2.08
N ALA A 491 15.43 0.89 3.30
CA ALA A 491 14.40 0.88 4.32
C ALA A 491 13.98 2.30 4.72
N GLU A 492 14.93 3.21 4.94
CA GLU A 492 14.67 4.61 5.28
C GLU A 492 13.87 5.33 4.17
N CYS A 493 14.27 5.16 2.90
CA CYS A 493 13.53 5.72 1.76
C CYS A 493 12.11 5.15 1.68
N THR A 494 11.94 3.84 1.95
CA THR A 494 10.63 3.21 1.99
C THR A 494 9.77 3.80 3.11
N PHE A 495 10.26 3.88 4.34
CA PHE A 495 9.49 4.43 5.46
C PHE A 495 9.00 5.85 5.22
N THR A 496 9.89 6.70 4.70
CA THR A 496 9.56 8.13 4.54
C THR A 496 8.53 8.40 3.45
N GLN A 497 8.35 7.48 2.51
CA GLN A 497 7.50 7.71 1.33
C GLN A 497 6.39 6.67 1.13
N ILE A 498 6.25 5.68 2.02
CA ILE A 498 5.22 4.64 1.87
C ILE A 498 3.78 5.21 1.86
N PHE A 499 3.57 6.38 2.45
CA PHE A 499 2.26 7.04 2.51
C PHE A 499 1.68 7.39 1.13
N VAL A 500 2.50 7.46 0.08
CA VAL A 500 2.06 7.68 -1.32
C VAL A 500 1.94 6.39 -2.13
N ASN A 501 2.45 5.25 -1.59
CA ASN A 501 2.43 3.98 -2.30
C ASN A 501 1.00 3.52 -2.56
N ASN A 502 0.73 3.11 -3.82
CA ASN A 502 -0.60 2.65 -4.21
C ASN A 502 -1.72 3.69 -4.04
N ILE A 503 -1.36 4.95 -3.87
CA ILE A 503 -2.25 6.12 -3.83
C ILE A 503 -2.12 6.90 -5.15
N MET A 504 -1.00 7.55 -5.38
CA MET A 504 -0.72 8.34 -6.59
C MET A 504 0.10 7.55 -7.62
N PHE A 505 0.99 6.70 -7.17
CA PHE A 505 1.81 5.78 -7.95
C PHE A 505 2.28 4.64 -7.04
N PHE A 506 2.88 3.62 -7.63
CA PHE A 506 3.62 2.64 -6.85
C PHE A 506 5.03 3.15 -6.56
N THR A 507 5.48 2.99 -5.32
CA THR A 507 6.84 3.33 -4.91
C THR A 507 7.84 2.29 -5.42
N ASP A 508 9.00 2.75 -5.88
CA ASP A 508 10.11 1.92 -6.33
C ASP A 508 11.28 2.04 -5.35
N PRO A 509 11.53 1.01 -4.51
CA PRO A 509 12.66 1.01 -3.57
C PRO A 509 13.99 0.67 -4.21
N ASP A 510 14.09 0.57 -5.54
CA ASP A 510 15.14 -0.06 -6.32
C ASP A 510 15.10 -1.60 -6.29
N THR A 511 16.13 -2.27 -6.78
CA THR A 511 16.15 -3.72 -6.92
C THR A 511 16.32 -4.45 -5.60
N LEU A 512 15.60 -5.56 -5.46
CA LEU A 512 15.85 -6.55 -4.43
C LEU A 512 17.06 -7.40 -4.84
N LEU A 513 18.11 -7.34 -4.02
CA LEU A 513 19.33 -8.10 -4.18
C LEU A 513 19.48 -9.09 -3.02
N VAL A 514 19.61 -10.38 -3.34
CA VAL A 514 19.72 -11.45 -2.37
C VAL A 514 21.01 -12.26 -2.53
N ASN A 515 21.99 -11.72 -3.26
CA ASN A 515 23.28 -12.38 -3.49
C ASN A 515 24.13 -12.50 -2.22
N TYR A 516 25.28 -13.14 -2.36
CA TYR A 516 26.14 -13.50 -1.22
C TYR A 516 26.99 -12.37 -0.66
N SER A 517 26.79 -11.13 -1.14
CA SER A 517 27.33 -9.94 -0.46
C SER A 517 26.59 -9.64 0.84
N LEU A 518 25.36 -10.16 0.99
CA LEU A 518 24.56 -10.09 2.20
C LEU A 518 24.53 -11.44 2.91
N GLU A 519 24.54 -11.42 4.23
CA GLU A 519 24.17 -12.57 5.03
C GLU A 519 22.71 -12.96 4.76
N THR A 520 22.31 -14.21 5.03
CA THR A 520 20.94 -14.66 4.75
C THR A 520 19.89 -13.83 5.47
N ASN A 521 20.13 -13.50 6.73
CA ASN A 521 19.24 -12.66 7.53
C ASN A 521 19.13 -11.23 6.96
N GLU A 522 20.22 -10.65 6.47
CA GLU A 522 20.23 -9.32 5.83
C GLU A 522 19.44 -9.33 4.51
N ALA A 523 19.57 -10.41 3.70
CA ALA A 523 18.77 -10.59 2.48
C ALA A 523 17.27 -10.79 2.80
N GLN A 524 16.94 -11.47 3.89
CA GLN A 524 15.55 -11.60 4.38
C GLN A 524 14.97 -10.26 4.85
N VAL A 525 15.79 -9.42 5.51
CA VAL A 525 15.39 -8.04 5.86
C VAL A 525 15.06 -7.27 4.59
N MET A 526 15.98 -7.25 3.61
CA MET A 526 15.77 -6.54 2.35
C MET A 526 14.51 -7.02 1.62
N ALA A 527 14.30 -8.34 1.55
CA ALA A 527 13.12 -8.93 0.94
C ALA A 527 11.82 -8.54 1.66
N THR A 528 11.86 -8.43 3.00
CA THR A 528 10.71 -8.00 3.80
C THR A 528 10.41 -6.52 3.57
N VAL A 529 11.43 -5.66 3.50
CA VAL A 529 11.29 -4.23 3.20
C VAL A 529 10.67 -4.01 1.83
N VAL A 530 11.07 -4.78 0.82
CA VAL A 530 10.54 -4.66 -0.54
C VAL A 530 9.13 -5.23 -0.67
N GLY A 531 8.89 -6.43 -0.12
CA GLY A 531 7.67 -7.20 -0.39
C GLY A 531 6.49 -6.88 0.50
N LEU A 532 6.72 -6.58 1.79
CA LEU A 532 5.63 -6.43 2.75
C LEU A 532 4.74 -5.20 2.52
N PRO A 533 5.27 -4.02 2.12
CA PRO A 533 4.45 -2.84 1.90
C PRO A 533 3.64 -2.84 0.59
N GLY A 534 3.79 -3.83 -0.28
CA GLY A 534 3.08 -3.85 -1.55
C GLY A 534 3.60 -2.85 -2.60
N GLN A 535 4.88 -2.51 -2.55
CA GLN A 535 5.55 -1.64 -3.52
C GLN A 535 6.14 -2.43 -4.70
N LEU A 536 6.85 -1.78 -5.64
CA LEU A 536 7.52 -2.47 -6.74
C LEU A 536 8.50 -3.53 -6.22
N MET A 537 8.55 -4.67 -6.91
CA MET A 537 9.54 -5.70 -6.69
C MET A 537 10.29 -6.02 -7.99
N PHE A 538 11.50 -5.47 -8.13
CA PHE A 538 12.40 -5.82 -9.21
C PHE A 538 13.60 -6.56 -8.65
N ALA A 539 13.86 -7.78 -9.14
CA ALA A 539 15.08 -8.50 -8.85
C ALA A 539 16.23 -7.97 -9.73
N GLY A 540 17.46 -8.01 -9.21
CA GLY A 540 18.63 -7.53 -9.94
C GLY A 540 19.84 -8.46 -9.87
N ASP A 541 19.70 -9.64 -9.28
CA ASP A 541 20.79 -10.61 -9.15
C ASP A 541 21.05 -11.39 -10.44
N LYS A 542 22.27 -11.93 -10.60
CA LYS A 542 22.57 -13.01 -11.54
C LYS A 542 21.87 -14.28 -11.09
N LEU A 543 20.73 -14.60 -11.72
CA LEU A 543 19.91 -15.74 -11.32
C LEU A 543 20.65 -17.06 -11.46
N GLY A 544 21.57 -17.17 -12.45
CA GLY A 544 22.40 -18.34 -12.66
C GLY A 544 23.42 -18.62 -11.55
N GLU A 545 23.77 -17.64 -10.75
CA GLU A 545 24.69 -17.75 -9.63
C GLU A 545 23.99 -17.96 -8.28
N LEU A 546 22.66 -17.81 -8.23
CA LEU A 546 21.90 -17.97 -6.99
C LEU A 546 21.69 -19.46 -6.66
N ARG A 547 22.04 -19.86 -5.43
CA ARG A 547 21.64 -21.15 -4.88
C ARG A 547 20.13 -21.19 -4.62
N PRO A 548 19.56 -22.40 -4.48
CA PRO A 548 18.12 -22.56 -4.25
C PRO A 548 17.58 -21.79 -3.04
N ASP A 549 18.35 -21.65 -1.96
CA ASP A 549 17.96 -20.90 -0.76
C ASP A 549 17.76 -19.41 -1.05
N ARG A 550 18.63 -18.81 -1.86
CA ARG A 550 18.54 -17.39 -2.25
C ARG A 550 17.44 -17.16 -3.31
N MET A 551 17.34 -18.05 -4.29
CA MET A 551 16.26 -18.04 -5.27
C MET A 551 14.89 -18.12 -4.58
N LYS A 552 14.78 -18.93 -3.52
CA LYS A 552 13.55 -19.06 -2.73
C LYS A 552 13.15 -17.74 -2.07
N ILE A 553 14.10 -16.91 -1.60
CA ILE A 553 13.77 -15.57 -1.03
C ILE A 553 13.06 -14.70 -2.08
N LEU A 554 13.54 -14.67 -3.34
CA LEU A 554 12.86 -13.95 -4.42
C LEU A 554 11.45 -14.49 -4.69
N GLN A 555 11.30 -15.82 -4.66
CA GLN A 555 10.01 -16.48 -4.88
C GLN A 555 8.99 -16.16 -3.77
N GLN A 556 9.47 -15.99 -2.54
CA GLN A 556 8.62 -15.78 -1.35
C GLN A 556 8.02 -14.38 -1.25
N VAL A 557 8.48 -13.42 -2.04
CA VAL A 557 7.91 -12.07 -2.14
C VAL A 557 7.09 -11.86 -3.42
N LEU A 558 6.95 -12.89 -4.25
CA LEU A 558 6.19 -12.86 -5.50
C LEU A 558 4.91 -13.71 -5.43
N PRO A 559 3.82 -13.20 -6.02
CA PRO A 559 3.63 -11.83 -6.51
C PRO A 559 3.47 -10.86 -5.34
N VAL A 560 3.71 -9.59 -5.58
CA VAL A 560 3.46 -8.56 -4.58
C VAL A 560 1.97 -8.49 -4.24
N ALA A 561 1.64 -8.45 -2.96
CA ALA A 561 0.27 -8.30 -2.50
C ALA A 561 -0.23 -6.87 -2.72
N ASP A 562 -1.52 -6.70 -3.02
CA ASP A 562 -2.14 -5.39 -3.18
C ASP A 562 -2.43 -4.78 -1.81
N ILE A 563 -1.55 -3.90 -1.37
CA ILE A 563 -1.55 -3.31 -0.02
C ILE A 563 -1.62 -1.80 -0.12
N HIS A 564 -2.56 -1.21 0.63
CA HIS A 564 -2.67 0.23 0.81
C HIS A 564 -1.93 0.67 2.08
N PRO A 565 -1.28 1.86 2.09
CA PRO A 565 -0.69 2.38 3.30
C PRO A 565 -1.78 2.71 4.32
N GLN A 566 -1.59 2.28 5.56
CA GLN A 566 -2.52 2.59 6.63
C GLN A 566 -2.29 3.99 7.21
N ASN A 567 -1.05 4.47 7.19
CA ASN A 567 -0.70 5.82 7.61
C ASN A 567 -0.57 6.73 6.39
N LEU A 568 -1.36 7.79 6.35
CA LEU A 568 -1.39 8.76 5.24
C LEU A 568 -0.62 10.04 5.56
N TYR A 569 0.54 9.94 6.17
CA TYR A 569 1.45 11.05 6.43
C TYR A 569 2.91 10.57 6.35
N PRO A 570 3.86 11.46 5.99
CA PRO A 570 5.26 11.10 5.91
C PRO A 570 5.87 10.88 7.30
N TYR A 571 6.79 9.91 7.38
CA TYR A 571 7.64 9.75 8.56
C TYR A 571 8.87 10.65 8.49
N ALA A 572 9.47 10.94 9.64
CA ALA A 572 10.76 11.62 9.68
C ALA A 572 11.84 10.74 9.04
N ALA A 573 12.71 11.36 8.22
CA ALA A 573 13.72 10.65 7.45
C ALA A 573 14.73 9.83 8.28
N SER A 574 14.87 10.13 9.57
CA SER A 574 15.74 9.39 10.48
C SER A 574 15.07 8.25 11.23
N SER A 575 13.77 8.03 11.03
CA SER A 575 13.01 7.01 11.75
C SER A 575 13.15 5.64 11.07
N MET A 576 13.82 4.72 11.76
CA MET A 576 13.88 3.30 11.38
C MET A 576 12.91 2.53 12.26
N LEU A 577 11.68 2.37 11.77
CA LEU A 577 10.61 1.69 12.51
C LEU A 577 10.96 0.22 12.75
N PRO A 578 11.00 -0.24 14.01
CA PRO A 578 11.35 -1.64 14.30
C PRO A 578 10.19 -2.62 14.08
N ILE A 579 8.94 -2.16 14.06
CA ILE A 579 7.76 -3.03 13.93
C ILE A 579 6.86 -2.55 12.81
N TRP A 580 6.58 -3.46 11.86
CA TRP A 580 5.59 -3.25 10.81
C TRP A 580 4.43 -4.22 11.01
N ASN A 581 3.21 -3.74 10.87
CA ASN A 581 2.01 -4.50 11.15
C ASN A 581 1.06 -4.46 9.96
N LEU A 582 0.95 -5.58 9.24
CA LEU A 582 0.02 -5.77 8.14
C LEU A 582 -1.24 -6.49 8.64
N THR A 583 -2.40 -5.91 8.41
CA THR A 583 -3.68 -6.60 8.58
C THR A 583 -4.10 -7.19 7.25
N VAL A 584 -4.28 -8.51 7.20
CA VAL A 584 -4.75 -9.21 6.01
C VAL A 584 -6.18 -9.69 6.24
N THR A 585 -7.08 -9.36 5.32
CA THR A 585 -8.47 -9.82 5.33
C THR A 585 -8.80 -10.54 4.04
N ARG A 586 -9.32 -11.75 4.15
CA ARG A 586 -9.78 -12.59 3.04
C ARG A 586 -11.16 -13.17 3.38
N PRO A 587 -11.92 -13.67 2.41
CA PRO A 587 -13.24 -14.27 2.68
C PRO A 587 -13.23 -15.40 3.70
N PHE A 588 -12.10 -16.05 3.91
CA PHE A 588 -11.91 -17.17 4.81
C PHE A 588 -11.31 -16.81 6.18
N GLY A 589 -10.97 -15.54 6.42
CA GLY A 589 -10.45 -15.11 7.71
C GLY A 589 -9.68 -13.80 7.68
N GLN A 590 -9.30 -13.35 8.87
CA GLN A 590 -8.45 -12.19 9.09
C GLN A 590 -7.29 -12.57 10.00
N TRP A 591 -6.10 -12.04 9.72
CA TRP A 591 -4.91 -12.23 10.55
C TRP A 591 -3.96 -11.04 10.45
N LYS A 592 -3.01 -11.00 11.35
CA LYS A 592 -1.91 -10.03 11.31
C LYS A 592 -0.63 -10.69 10.82
N VAL A 593 0.13 -9.96 10.01
CA VAL A 593 1.50 -10.29 9.67
C VAL A 593 2.38 -9.17 10.22
N VAL A 594 3.20 -9.51 11.20
CA VAL A 594 4.01 -8.53 11.95
C VAL A 594 5.48 -8.80 11.67
N ALA A 595 6.16 -7.79 11.10
CA ALA A 595 7.61 -7.81 10.93
C ALA A 595 8.26 -7.06 12.08
N VAL A 596 9.17 -7.73 12.79
CA VAL A 596 9.97 -7.14 13.87
C VAL A 596 11.42 -7.09 13.42
N PHE A 597 11.92 -5.90 13.17
CA PHE A 597 13.27 -5.64 12.65
C PHE A 597 14.25 -5.32 13.76
N ASN A 598 15.37 -5.95 13.75
CA ASN A 598 16.53 -5.50 14.51
C ASN A 598 17.56 -4.85 13.56
N TRP A 599 17.58 -3.54 13.55
CA TRP A 599 18.48 -2.72 12.73
C TRP A 599 19.91 -2.62 13.27
N LYS A 600 20.17 -3.14 14.50
CA LYS A 600 21.45 -2.97 15.22
C LYS A 600 22.41 -4.14 15.00
N ASN A 601 23.66 -3.90 15.39
CA ASN A 601 24.77 -4.86 15.28
C ASN A 601 24.86 -5.86 16.45
N GLY A 602 23.85 -5.96 17.30
CA GLY A 602 23.75 -6.93 18.39
C GLY A 602 22.32 -7.47 18.51
N PRO A 603 22.08 -8.60 19.19
CA PRO A 603 20.75 -9.12 19.41
C PRO A 603 19.90 -8.13 20.24
N GLN A 604 18.62 -8.10 19.99
CA GLN A 604 17.65 -7.30 20.74
C GLN A 604 16.45 -8.17 21.17
N THR A 605 15.92 -7.89 22.36
CA THR A 605 14.65 -8.46 22.81
C THR A 605 13.57 -7.39 22.71
N PHE A 606 12.47 -7.72 22.03
CA PHE A 606 11.28 -6.90 21.89
C PHE A 606 10.16 -7.49 22.73
N ASN A 607 9.54 -6.68 23.57
CA ASN A 607 8.29 -7.06 24.21
C ASN A 607 7.14 -6.72 23.25
N LEU A 608 6.51 -7.74 22.69
CA LEU A 608 5.38 -7.58 21.77
C LEU A 608 4.08 -7.58 22.58
N ASP A 609 3.48 -6.42 22.74
CA ASP A 609 2.13 -6.27 23.25
C ASP A 609 1.11 -6.45 22.12
N LEU A 610 0.29 -7.50 22.17
CA LEU A 610 -0.69 -7.82 21.15
C LEU A 610 -1.75 -6.73 20.98
N ALA A 611 -2.09 -6.00 22.05
CA ALA A 611 -3.04 -4.89 21.96
C ALA A 611 -2.48 -3.74 21.12
N SER A 612 -1.19 -3.42 21.28
CA SER A 612 -0.53 -2.39 20.47
C SER A 612 -0.46 -2.76 18.99
N LEU A 613 -0.50 -4.05 18.65
CA LEU A 613 -0.56 -4.56 17.29
C LEU A 613 -1.99 -4.60 16.72
N GLY A 614 -2.98 -4.15 17.45
CA GLY A 614 -4.38 -4.18 17.03
C GLY A 614 -5.07 -5.53 17.21
N LEU A 615 -4.56 -6.38 18.10
CA LEU A 615 -5.16 -7.65 18.48
C LEU A 615 -5.88 -7.49 19.83
N ASP A 616 -6.94 -8.25 20.04
CA ASP A 616 -7.68 -8.26 21.31
C ASP A 616 -6.85 -8.97 22.39
N ALA A 617 -6.38 -8.23 23.38
CA ALA A 617 -5.55 -8.77 24.47
C ALA A 617 -6.27 -9.84 25.34
N ALA A 618 -7.60 -9.92 25.27
CA ALA A 618 -8.37 -10.94 25.98
C ALA A 618 -8.37 -12.31 25.27
N LYS A 619 -8.03 -12.34 23.99
CA LYS A 619 -8.02 -13.54 23.15
C LYS A 619 -6.64 -14.19 23.06
N ASP A 620 -6.65 -15.45 22.67
CA ASP A 620 -5.46 -16.23 22.37
C ASP A 620 -5.19 -16.20 20.85
N TYR A 621 -3.90 -16.10 20.48
CA TYR A 621 -3.48 -16.08 19.08
C TYR A 621 -2.40 -17.12 18.81
N THR A 622 -2.51 -17.84 17.70
CA THR A 622 -1.41 -18.65 17.18
C THR A 622 -0.33 -17.73 16.63
N ALA A 623 0.95 -18.07 16.84
CA ALA A 623 2.08 -17.31 16.35
C ALA A 623 3.02 -18.21 15.55
N TYR A 624 3.22 -17.91 14.26
CA TYR A 624 4.10 -18.66 13.38
C TYR A 624 5.09 -17.73 12.68
N GLU A 625 6.39 -18.01 12.82
CA GLU A 625 7.47 -17.22 12.26
C GLU A 625 7.87 -17.77 10.87
N PHE A 626 7.82 -16.91 9.87
CA PHE A 626 7.94 -17.25 8.45
C PHE A 626 9.37 -17.64 8.02
N TRP A 627 10.36 -16.78 8.29
CA TRP A 627 11.71 -17.00 7.75
C TRP A 627 12.40 -18.23 8.30
N GLN A 628 12.12 -18.59 9.55
CA GLN A 628 12.67 -19.79 10.21
C GLN A 628 11.71 -20.99 10.17
N GLN A 629 10.49 -20.81 9.63
CA GLN A 629 9.44 -21.83 9.62
C GLN A 629 9.17 -22.40 11.02
N ARG A 630 9.10 -21.49 12.02
CA ARG A 630 9.08 -21.85 13.43
C ARG A 630 7.73 -21.56 14.09
N TRP A 631 7.19 -22.57 14.74
CA TRP A 631 6.06 -22.44 15.63
C TRP A 631 6.48 -21.75 16.93
N LEU A 632 5.87 -20.62 17.25
CA LEU A 632 6.13 -19.87 18.48
C LEU A 632 5.11 -20.16 19.58
N GLY A 633 4.12 -21.00 19.30
CA GLY A 633 3.06 -21.37 20.23
C GLY A 633 1.84 -20.45 20.15
N VAL A 634 0.93 -20.63 21.11
CA VAL A 634 -0.22 -19.75 21.33
C VAL A 634 0.23 -18.64 22.28
N LYS A 635 -0.13 -17.40 21.94
CA LYS A 635 0.23 -16.17 22.70
C LYS A 635 -1.02 -15.45 23.18
N LYS A 636 -0.88 -14.76 24.31
CA LYS A 636 -1.90 -13.92 24.91
C LYS A 636 -1.26 -12.71 25.59
N GLY A 637 -1.91 -11.55 25.49
CA GLY A 637 -1.39 -10.32 26.12
C GLY A 637 -0.08 -9.85 25.48
N SER A 638 1.05 -10.08 26.15
CA SER A 638 2.38 -9.74 25.63
C SER A 638 3.38 -10.89 25.78
N PHE A 639 4.46 -10.87 25.02
CA PHE A 639 5.56 -11.82 25.12
C PHE A 639 6.87 -11.24 24.61
N ASP A 640 7.98 -11.75 25.10
CA ASP A 640 9.31 -11.35 24.65
C ASP A 640 9.74 -12.15 23.41
N LEU A 641 10.31 -11.43 22.45
CA LEU A 641 10.83 -11.97 21.19
C LEU A 641 12.28 -11.54 21.01
N GLU A 642 13.17 -12.52 20.97
CA GLU A 642 14.57 -12.26 20.61
C GLU A 642 14.73 -12.20 19.09
N VAL A 643 15.36 -11.13 18.61
CA VAL A 643 15.70 -10.90 17.20
C VAL A 643 17.21 -10.72 17.09
N PRO A 644 17.92 -11.61 16.37
CA PRO A 644 19.36 -11.49 16.17
C PRO A 644 19.75 -10.18 15.48
N MET A 645 21.04 -9.85 15.49
CA MET A 645 21.53 -8.66 14.82
C MET A 645 21.14 -8.66 13.34
N ARG A 646 20.81 -7.48 12.79
CA ARG A 646 20.50 -7.25 11.38
C ARG A 646 19.52 -8.27 10.80
N SER A 647 18.47 -8.55 11.54
CA SER A 647 17.49 -9.61 11.23
C SER A 647 16.07 -9.11 11.31
N VAL A 648 15.16 -9.87 10.73
CA VAL A 648 13.72 -9.71 10.89
C VAL A 648 13.08 -10.99 11.40
N ARG A 649 12.05 -10.86 12.22
CA ARG A 649 11.07 -11.91 12.51
C ARG A 649 9.76 -11.53 11.88
N LEU A 650 9.22 -12.40 11.04
CA LEU A 650 7.98 -12.15 10.31
C LEU A 650 6.92 -13.14 10.78
N ILE A 651 5.99 -12.66 11.60
CA ILE A 651 5.09 -13.51 12.40
C ILE A 651 3.65 -13.34 11.93
N ALA A 652 2.99 -14.45 11.59
CA ALA A 652 1.54 -14.47 11.39
C ALA A 652 0.82 -14.75 12.73
N PHE A 653 -0.19 -13.92 13.03
CA PHE A 653 -1.07 -14.10 14.18
C PHE A 653 -2.49 -14.36 13.71
N TRP A 654 -3.01 -15.56 13.97
CA TRP A 654 -4.41 -15.91 13.79
C TRP A 654 -5.09 -16.08 15.15
N GLU A 655 -6.34 -15.67 15.29
CA GLU A 655 -7.11 -15.99 16.50
C GLU A 655 -7.12 -17.51 16.70
N ALA A 656 -6.75 -17.97 17.89
CA ALA A 656 -6.63 -19.39 18.18
C ALA A 656 -8.02 -20.06 18.31
N MET A 657 -8.18 -21.19 17.66
CA MET A 657 -9.44 -21.94 17.64
C MET A 657 -9.27 -23.30 18.33
N ASP A 658 -10.33 -23.81 18.96
CA ASP A 658 -10.36 -25.15 19.57
C ASP A 658 -10.55 -26.28 18.54
N ARG A 659 -10.10 -26.06 17.31
CA ARG A 659 -10.12 -27.00 16.19
C ARG A 659 -8.85 -26.88 15.36
N PRO A 660 -8.54 -27.85 14.49
CA PRO A 660 -7.44 -27.71 13.55
C PRO A 660 -7.58 -26.44 12.70
N GLN A 661 -6.48 -25.71 12.55
CA GLN A 661 -6.43 -24.46 11.79
C GLN A 661 -5.07 -24.22 11.15
N PHE A 662 -5.07 -23.59 9.98
CA PHE A 662 -3.86 -23.06 9.33
C PHE A 662 -3.21 -22.00 10.22
N VAL A 663 -1.87 -21.98 10.26
CA VAL A 663 -1.11 -21.01 11.07
C VAL A 663 -0.01 -20.31 10.29
N GLY A 664 0.46 -20.88 9.18
CA GLY A 664 1.51 -20.30 8.34
C GLY A 664 2.03 -21.29 7.30
N ASP A 665 2.89 -20.82 6.42
CA ASP A 665 3.51 -21.61 5.34
C ASP A 665 4.91 -21.10 4.99
N ASP A 666 5.55 -21.71 3.99
CA ASP A 666 6.84 -21.27 3.46
C ASP A 666 6.76 -20.71 2.04
N ARG A 667 5.52 -20.38 1.56
CA ARG A 667 5.28 -19.96 0.18
C ARG A 667 5.38 -18.45 -0.02
N HIS A 668 4.72 -17.66 0.83
CA HIS A 668 4.67 -16.20 0.65
C HIS A 668 4.73 -15.47 2.00
N ILE A 669 5.42 -14.32 2.02
CA ILE A 669 5.63 -13.53 3.24
C ILE A 669 4.34 -13.08 3.94
N THR A 670 3.21 -13.02 3.25
CA THR A 670 1.91 -12.68 3.85
C THR A 670 1.19 -13.85 4.50
N GLN A 671 1.73 -15.08 4.36
CA GLN A 671 1.27 -16.29 5.02
C GLN A 671 -0.25 -16.50 4.89
N GLY A 672 -0.71 -16.65 3.63
CA GLY A 672 -2.10 -16.93 3.29
C GLY A 672 -2.76 -15.94 2.32
N ALA A 673 -2.26 -14.70 2.17
CA ALA A 673 -2.95 -13.69 1.36
C ALA A 673 -2.92 -13.97 -0.15
N VAL A 674 -1.86 -14.58 -0.63
CA VAL A 674 -1.59 -14.82 -2.05
C VAL A 674 -1.86 -16.27 -2.44
N GLU A 675 -1.42 -17.20 -1.62
CA GLU A 675 -1.35 -18.62 -1.89
C GLU A 675 -2.60 -19.42 -1.49
N LEU A 676 -3.53 -18.83 -0.71
CA LEU A 676 -4.78 -19.49 -0.31
C LEU A 676 -5.99 -18.86 -0.99
N ASP A 677 -6.91 -19.72 -1.46
CA ASP A 677 -8.24 -19.34 -1.94
C ASP A 677 -9.35 -19.64 -0.91
N GLY A 678 -9.10 -20.53 0.05
CA GLY A 678 -10.09 -20.86 1.06
C GLY A 678 -9.60 -21.76 2.18
N LEU A 679 -10.22 -21.62 3.34
CA LEU A 679 -10.03 -22.43 4.53
C LEU A 679 -11.40 -22.78 5.11
N THR A 680 -11.70 -24.07 5.25
CA THR A 680 -13.01 -24.52 5.79
C THR A 680 -12.84 -25.67 6.77
N TRP A 681 -13.72 -25.74 7.78
CA TRP A 681 -13.80 -26.82 8.74
C TRP A 681 -15.16 -27.51 8.67
N ASN A 682 -15.16 -28.82 8.39
CA ASN A 682 -16.34 -29.67 8.48
C ASN A 682 -16.33 -30.39 9.83
N ALA A 683 -17.12 -29.90 10.78
CA ALA A 683 -17.17 -30.44 12.15
C ALA A 683 -17.76 -31.84 12.21
N ALA A 684 -18.69 -32.22 11.30
CA ALA A 684 -19.29 -33.54 11.27
C ALA A 684 -18.34 -34.62 10.80
N ALA A 685 -17.51 -34.29 9.81
CA ALA A 685 -16.48 -35.20 9.27
C ALA A 685 -15.11 -35.07 9.93
N ASN A 686 -14.89 -34.08 10.78
CA ASN A 686 -13.59 -33.69 11.33
C ASN A 686 -12.53 -33.49 10.21
N VAL A 687 -12.92 -32.78 9.15
CA VAL A 687 -12.04 -32.50 8.01
C VAL A 687 -11.76 -31.00 7.93
N TYR A 688 -10.49 -30.65 7.88
CA TYR A 688 -10.04 -29.29 7.57
C TYR A 688 -9.60 -29.26 6.10
N ARG A 689 -10.24 -28.39 5.31
CA ARG A 689 -9.91 -28.20 3.90
C ARG A 689 -9.19 -26.89 3.70
N MET A 690 -8.09 -26.95 2.96
CA MET A 690 -7.36 -25.81 2.44
C MET A 690 -7.43 -25.82 0.90
N SER A 691 -7.87 -24.73 0.29
CA SER A 691 -7.77 -24.52 -1.17
C SER A 691 -6.50 -23.71 -1.42
N VAL A 692 -5.46 -24.37 -1.97
CA VAL A 692 -4.13 -23.78 -2.16
C VAL A 692 -3.82 -23.56 -3.64
N LYS A 693 -3.18 -22.45 -3.99
CA LYS A 693 -2.65 -22.15 -5.33
C LYS A 693 -1.28 -22.82 -5.49
N ALA A 694 -1.27 -24.05 -5.93
CA ALA A 694 -0.04 -24.77 -6.19
C ALA A 694 0.68 -24.23 -7.43
N ILE A 695 2.00 -24.16 -7.38
CA ILE A 695 2.86 -23.78 -8.52
C ILE A 695 3.52 -25.05 -9.05
N GLY A 696 3.37 -25.27 -10.36
CA GLY A 696 3.89 -26.46 -11.03
C GLY A 696 5.40 -26.62 -10.86
N GLY A 697 5.85 -27.78 -10.39
CA GLY A 697 7.26 -28.10 -10.15
C GLY A 697 7.87 -27.52 -8.87
N PHE A 698 7.09 -26.77 -8.05
CA PHE A 698 7.57 -26.17 -6.81
C PHE A 698 6.73 -26.61 -5.63
N PRO A 699 7.27 -27.45 -4.72
CA PRO A 699 6.58 -27.86 -3.50
C PRO A 699 6.65 -26.79 -2.43
N PHE A 700 5.54 -26.61 -1.70
CA PHE A 700 5.47 -25.72 -0.53
C PHE A 700 4.81 -26.43 0.64
N THR A 701 5.20 -26.02 1.85
CA THR A 701 4.75 -26.61 3.11
C THR A 701 3.83 -25.67 3.87
N TYR A 702 2.64 -26.16 4.17
CA TYR A 702 1.60 -25.48 4.94
C TYR A 702 1.54 -26.08 6.34
N SER A 703 1.47 -25.26 7.36
CA SER A 703 1.45 -25.66 8.77
C SER A 703 0.06 -25.51 9.34
N VAL A 704 -0.47 -26.59 9.92
CA VAL A 704 -1.79 -26.64 10.54
C VAL A 704 -1.63 -27.04 12.01
N ARG A 705 -2.10 -26.18 12.93
CA ARG A 705 -2.14 -26.49 14.37
C ARG A 705 -3.21 -27.53 14.64
N VAL A 706 -2.89 -28.49 15.49
CA VAL A 706 -3.80 -29.56 15.96
C VAL A 706 -3.95 -29.41 17.48
N PRO A 707 -5.08 -28.86 17.98
CA PRO A 707 -5.32 -28.75 19.41
C PRO A 707 -5.39 -30.12 20.10
N ALA A 708 -5.18 -30.14 21.41
CA ALA A 708 -5.06 -31.38 22.21
C ALA A 708 -6.24 -32.35 22.03
N GLY A 709 -7.46 -31.86 21.77
CA GLY A 709 -8.66 -32.65 21.53
C GLY A 709 -8.72 -33.40 20.19
N PHE A 710 -7.71 -33.24 19.32
CA PHE A 710 -7.66 -33.86 18.01
C PHE A 710 -6.36 -34.66 17.77
N ALA A 711 -6.44 -35.62 16.88
CA ALA A 711 -5.26 -36.32 16.34
C ALA A 711 -5.35 -36.31 14.81
N PHE A 712 -4.24 -36.02 14.15
CA PHE A 712 -4.14 -36.12 12.69
C PHE A 712 -4.25 -37.57 12.23
N VAL A 713 -5.01 -37.82 11.17
CA VAL A 713 -5.22 -39.15 10.59
C VAL A 713 -4.56 -39.25 9.21
N LYS A 714 -4.93 -38.36 8.29
CA LYS A 714 -4.40 -38.38 6.92
C LYS A 714 -4.58 -37.04 6.21
N ALA A 715 -3.77 -36.83 5.19
CA ALA A 715 -3.91 -35.78 4.20
C ALA A 715 -4.26 -36.39 2.84
N ALA A 716 -5.09 -35.69 2.06
CA ALA A 716 -5.43 -36.07 0.69
C ALA A 716 -5.57 -34.82 -0.15
N ALA A 717 -5.07 -34.86 -1.38
CA ALA A 717 -5.22 -33.76 -2.35
C ALA A 717 -5.69 -34.32 -3.70
N LYS A 718 -6.60 -33.60 -4.37
CA LYS A 718 -7.05 -33.99 -5.70
C LYS A 718 -6.21 -33.29 -6.75
N GLY A 719 -5.50 -34.06 -7.59
CA GLY A 719 -4.66 -33.49 -8.67
C GLY A 719 -3.28 -33.01 -8.23
N ALA A 720 -2.88 -33.32 -7.01
CA ALA A 720 -1.56 -33.05 -6.45
C ALA A 720 -1.18 -34.10 -5.41
N LYS A 721 0.10 -34.14 -5.02
CA LYS A 721 0.57 -34.95 -3.91
C LYS A 721 0.57 -34.12 -2.63
N ALA A 722 0.05 -34.72 -1.53
CA ALA A 722 0.08 -34.12 -0.20
C ALA A 722 0.84 -35.05 0.75
N ASP A 723 2.07 -34.67 1.12
CA ASP A 723 2.90 -35.39 2.08
C ASP A 723 2.79 -34.70 3.43
N ALA A 724 2.26 -35.39 4.44
CA ALA A 724 2.01 -34.82 5.75
C ALA A 724 2.89 -35.48 6.83
N ARG A 725 3.42 -34.66 7.75
CA ARG A 725 4.16 -35.12 8.94
C ARG A 725 3.67 -34.35 10.17
N VAL A 726 3.69 -35.03 11.31
CA VAL A 726 3.31 -34.42 12.60
C VAL A 726 4.59 -33.96 13.30
N GLU A 727 4.63 -32.68 13.70
CA GLU A 727 5.71 -32.07 14.46
C GLU A 727 5.13 -31.35 15.68
N GLY A 728 5.14 -31.99 16.85
CA GLY A 728 4.52 -31.44 18.06
C GLY A 728 3.04 -31.15 17.89
N GLU A 729 2.63 -29.92 18.04
CA GLU A 729 1.25 -29.46 17.84
C GLU A 729 0.90 -29.15 16.36
N LEU A 730 1.85 -29.33 15.45
CA LEU A 730 1.64 -29.03 14.04
C LEU A 730 1.54 -30.30 13.19
N VAL A 731 0.72 -30.22 12.16
CA VAL A 731 0.82 -31.05 10.95
C VAL A 731 1.40 -30.15 9.85
N LYS A 732 2.57 -30.51 9.36
CA LYS A 732 3.17 -29.88 8.18
C LYS A 732 2.83 -30.70 6.95
N VAL A 733 2.19 -30.03 5.98
CA VAL A 733 1.71 -30.67 4.74
C VAL A 733 2.44 -30.06 3.55
N THR A 734 3.29 -30.84 2.90
CA THR A 734 3.96 -30.42 1.67
C THR A 734 3.12 -30.79 0.47
N ILE A 735 2.73 -29.78 -0.31
CA ILE A 735 1.93 -29.92 -1.52
C ILE A 735 2.84 -29.82 -2.74
N SER A 736 2.80 -30.85 -3.59
CA SER A 736 3.54 -30.90 -4.84
C SER A 736 2.58 -31.12 -6.01
N SER A 737 2.65 -30.26 -7.02
CA SER A 737 1.85 -30.36 -8.25
C SER A 737 2.76 -30.25 -9.48
N GLU A 738 2.44 -31.00 -10.53
CA GLU A 738 3.14 -30.86 -11.82
C GLU A 738 2.70 -29.63 -12.61
N LYS A 739 1.49 -29.10 -12.29
CA LYS A 739 0.91 -27.94 -12.97
C LYS A 739 0.53 -26.87 -11.96
N SER A 740 0.60 -25.60 -12.37
CA SER A 740 0.04 -24.49 -11.60
C SER A 740 -1.49 -24.57 -11.62
N GLN A 741 -2.11 -24.73 -10.47
CA GLN A 741 -3.57 -24.89 -10.31
C GLN A 741 -3.99 -24.68 -8.86
N THR A 742 -5.28 -24.39 -8.64
CA THR A 742 -5.86 -24.47 -7.28
C THR A 742 -6.12 -25.93 -6.91
N VAL A 743 -5.66 -26.33 -5.74
CA VAL A 743 -5.74 -27.70 -5.21
C VAL A 743 -6.47 -27.68 -3.88
N ASP A 744 -7.54 -28.47 -3.76
CA ASP A 744 -8.18 -28.72 -2.47
C ASP A 744 -7.42 -29.84 -1.73
N VAL A 745 -7.00 -29.52 -0.51
CA VAL A 745 -6.27 -30.42 0.38
C VAL A 745 -7.12 -30.70 1.61
N ASP A 746 -7.54 -31.95 1.77
CA ASP A 746 -8.33 -32.42 2.91
C ASP A 746 -7.43 -33.04 3.97
N LEU A 747 -7.46 -32.49 5.18
CA LEU A 747 -6.81 -33.03 6.36
C LEU A 747 -7.90 -33.64 7.27
N THR A 748 -7.84 -34.96 7.48
CA THR A 748 -8.77 -35.67 8.34
C THR A 748 -8.20 -35.80 9.74
N PHE A 749 -9.04 -35.58 10.75
CA PHE A 749 -8.68 -35.69 12.16
C PHE A 749 -9.63 -36.66 12.90
N ALA A 750 -9.14 -37.28 13.94
CA ALA A 750 -9.92 -38.01 14.91
C ALA A 750 -10.05 -37.16 16.19
N LYS A 751 -11.25 -37.14 16.79
CA LYS A 751 -11.39 -36.60 18.16
C LYS A 751 -10.72 -37.57 19.12
N LYS A 752 -9.88 -37.07 20.00
CA LYS A 752 -9.40 -37.85 21.15
C LYS A 752 -10.53 -37.95 22.14
N GLY A 753 -10.91 -39.16 22.53
CA GLY A 753 -11.85 -39.34 23.65
C GLY A 753 -11.25 -38.72 24.92
N ASN A 754 -12.13 -38.14 25.72
CA ASN A 754 -11.75 -37.66 27.06
C ASN A 754 -11.27 -38.81 27.95
#